data_76c7513f686b2433ddbb8d788d92c9c7
#
_entry.id   76c7513f686b2433ddbb8d788d92c9c7
#
_cell.length_a   1.000
_cell.length_b   1.000
_cell.length_c   1.000
_cell.angle_alpha   90.00
_cell.angle_beta   90.00
_cell.angle_gamma   90.00
#
_symmetry.space_group_name_H-M   'P 1'
#
loop_
_entity.id
_entity.type
_entity.pdbx_description
1 polymer ?
#
loop_
_entity_poly.entity_id
_entity_poly.type
_entity_poly.pdbx_seq_one_letter_code
_entity_poly.pdbx_strand_id
1 'polypeptide(L)'
;MNKEKEIESFRSFEHVWIDMPDGVRLAARIWLPSNALTKPAPAVFEYIPYRKVDMVRARDERNHPYLAENGIVAVRVDMRGSGDSEGLMSDMYCEEEIDDARQVIKWLTCQPWCNGKIGMFGISWGGTASLQANVNAPDALKAIIAVCATHDRYEDDIHHMGGCLLTDSVEWGATLPAILGAPPSANIEENWFEIWKARLDKLSFPLETWLRNEDRGSYWRHGSVIHQSDEMRAPILCVGGWSDRYSNSVMSLVDRRPDLAWGIVGPWGHHYPDHAHPGPGVGFQKLMLEWWQHWLIKDNPLELEWPKLRTWVRSYDSPADAINIRSGSWVQTPASKEITFMTKWHLSKGGLNKDASEIHLNLPSNLKAGTKGADTGYFGRFGGLPPDQSNDDRASLCFDTKPLEKDCLIYGAARLELSLKSSDHRNQLCLRLNDVAPDGTSVRITWAIRNLALDDNLETPDQPFPLGDLKIRVQFPSMAYRIKAGHILRLAVSQSYWPMVWVPPSIGVITLLRGVLTLPEPHYELESLKVNLPKVEDLPLEKSYTVSTEAQLERYPEKFENGEIRSGWYQPYSSVYFNEIDTYFGYETCAEFRIRPNETLTACCCYEHSMTFIRPDGTAVVTCMVQLKCNNDKYLLLGTFKASWDNQIVKTHKWNLNITRKYT
;
A
#
# COMPACT_ATOMS: atom_id res chain seq x y z
N MET A 1 4.92 33.63 14.85
CA MET A 1 6.10 33.52 15.74
C MET A 1 6.47 32.04 15.86
N ASN A 2 7.67 31.68 15.41
CA ASN A 2 8.14 30.30 15.55
C ASN A 2 8.21 29.94 17.04
N LYS A 3 7.39 28.99 17.48
CA LYS A 3 7.55 28.42 18.83
C LYS A 3 8.75 27.46 18.74
N GLU A 4 9.84 27.86 19.38
CA GLU A 4 11.03 27.04 19.58
C GLU A 4 10.86 26.30 20.92
N LYS A 5 10.93 24.95 20.89
CA LYS A 5 10.95 24.12 22.10
C LYS A 5 12.37 23.57 22.24
N GLU A 6 13.06 23.95 23.28
CA GLU A 6 14.41 23.46 23.58
C GLU A 6 14.31 22.34 24.63
N ILE A 7 14.78 21.15 24.24
CA ILE A 7 15.03 20.01 25.10
C ILE A 7 16.55 19.87 25.20
N GLU A 8 17.11 19.33 26.29
CA GLU A 8 18.58 19.24 26.45
C GLU A 8 19.32 18.63 25.26
N SER A 9 18.67 17.68 24.54
CA SER A 9 19.28 16.94 23.43
C SER A 9 18.99 17.50 22.03
N PHE A 10 17.86 18.19 21.81
CA PHE A 10 17.48 18.76 20.51
C PHE A 10 16.58 19.98 20.63
N ARG A 11 16.44 20.73 19.52
CA ARG A 11 15.46 21.83 19.34
C ARG A 11 14.50 21.46 18.24
N SER A 12 13.22 21.84 18.36
CA SER A 12 12.24 21.67 17.29
C SER A 12 11.77 23.01 16.72
N PHE A 13 11.64 23.05 15.40
CA PHE A 13 11.11 24.19 14.65
C PHE A 13 9.83 23.75 13.95
N GLU A 14 8.70 24.23 14.40
CA GLU A 14 7.36 23.82 13.94
C GLU A 14 7.10 24.18 12.48
N HIS A 15 7.72 25.29 12.01
CA HIS A 15 7.50 25.77 10.65
C HIS A 15 8.77 26.41 10.08
N VAL A 16 9.23 25.86 8.97
CA VAL A 16 10.35 26.39 8.19
C VAL A 16 9.95 26.32 6.71
N TRP A 17 10.16 27.42 5.99
CA TRP A 17 9.95 27.45 4.56
C TRP A 17 11.16 26.91 3.80
N ILE A 18 10.90 26.12 2.75
CA ILE A 18 11.87 25.65 1.77
C ILE A 18 11.46 26.25 0.43
N ASP A 19 12.25 27.20 -0.07
CA ASP A 19 11.97 27.86 -1.35
C ASP A 19 12.31 26.94 -2.53
N MET A 20 11.34 26.75 -3.41
CA MET A 20 11.53 26.02 -4.67
C MET A 20 11.95 26.98 -5.80
N PRO A 21 12.61 26.48 -6.85
CA PRO A 21 13.11 27.32 -7.95
C PRO A 21 12.02 28.09 -8.71
N ASP A 22 10.79 27.63 -8.68
CA ASP A 22 9.62 28.25 -9.32
C ASP A 22 8.90 29.28 -8.42
N GLY A 23 9.43 29.51 -7.20
CA GLY A 23 8.90 30.46 -6.23
C GLY A 23 7.84 29.89 -5.31
N VAL A 24 7.45 28.62 -5.44
CA VAL A 24 6.60 27.92 -4.45
C VAL A 24 7.40 27.62 -3.20
N ARG A 25 6.78 27.73 -2.04
CA ARG A 25 7.41 27.39 -0.75
C ARG A 25 6.82 26.10 -0.20
N LEU A 26 7.70 25.15 0.15
CA LEU A 26 7.29 23.95 0.89
C LEU A 26 7.45 24.16 2.39
N ALA A 27 6.50 23.66 3.16
CA ALA A 27 6.50 23.77 4.60
C ALA A 27 7.17 22.57 5.27
N ALA A 28 8.14 22.80 6.13
CA ALA A 28 8.84 21.77 6.87
C ALA A 28 8.70 21.95 8.38
N ARG A 29 8.87 20.85 9.12
CA ARG A 29 9.13 20.81 10.57
C ARG A 29 10.48 20.14 10.77
N ILE A 30 11.31 20.68 11.68
CA ILE A 30 12.69 20.24 11.86
C ILE A 30 12.95 19.94 13.34
N TRP A 31 13.57 18.80 13.61
CA TRP A 31 14.13 18.43 14.91
C TRP A 31 15.66 18.43 14.77
N LEU A 32 16.30 19.40 15.40
CA LEU A 32 17.71 19.71 15.25
C LEU A 32 18.49 19.32 16.51
N PRO A 33 19.47 18.40 16.46
CA PRO A 33 20.36 18.12 17.59
C PRO A 33 20.97 19.40 18.14
N SER A 34 21.01 19.59 19.48
CA SER A 34 21.41 20.84 20.13
C SER A 34 22.81 21.31 19.74
N ASN A 35 23.71 20.42 19.38
CA ASN A 35 25.07 20.70 18.94
C ASN A 35 25.27 20.84 17.42
N ALA A 36 24.23 20.69 16.61
CA ALA A 36 24.35 20.60 15.13
C ALA A 36 24.93 21.89 14.49
N LEU A 37 24.74 23.06 15.10
CA LEU A 37 25.33 24.31 14.60
C LEU A 37 26.85 24.39 14.81
N THR A 38 27.40 23.67 15.79
CA THR A 38 28.83 23.61 16.05
C THR A 38 29.51 22.37 15.49
N LYS A 39 28.74 21.31 15.34
CA LYS A 39 29.14 20.02 14.72
C LYS A 39 28.05 19.59 13.74
N PRO A 40 28.13 20.02 12.48
CA PRO A 40 27.12 19.66 11.48
C PRO A 40 26.84 18.17 11.44
N ALA A 41 25.55 17.81 11.39
CA ALA A 41 25.04 16.43 11.46
C ALA A 41 24.46 15.97 10.13
N PRO A 42 24.34 14.67 9.87
CA PRO A 42 23.57 14.20 8.73
C PRO A 42 22.08 14.51 8.92
N ALA A 43 21.34 14.65 7.84
CA ALA A 43 19.90 14.88 7.88
C ALA A 43 19.12 13.75 7.22
N VAL A 44 17.98 13.41 7.80
CA VAL A 44 16.99 12.53 7.20
C VAL A 44 15.66 13.24 7.08
N PHE A 45 14.93 12.98 5.99
CA PHE A 45 13.64 13.62 5.80
C PHE A 45 12.57 12.65 5.31
N GLU A 46 11.33 12.95 5.66
CA GLU A 46 10.13 12.33 5.12
C GLU A 46 9.31 13.38 4.36
N TYR A 47 8.89 13.07 3.14
CA TYR A 47 8.21 13.96 2.20
C TYR A 47 6.89 13.32 1.77
N ILE A 48 5.77 13.85 2.26
CA ILE A 48 4.42 13.28 2.08
C ILE A 48 3.32 14.36 2.14
N PRO A 49 2.11 14.10 1.59
CA PRO A 49 1.01 15.07 1.60
C PRO A 49 0.14 15.05 2.87
N TYR A 50 0.52 14.31 3.92
CA TYR A 50 -0.36 14.01 5.05
C TYR A 50 -0.27 14.98 6.23
N ARG A 51 0.04 16.26 5.97
CA ARG A 51 -0.09 17.36 6.93
C ARG A 51 0.76 17.20 8.21
N LYS A 52 1.93 17.80 8.22
CA LYS A 52 2.87 17.78 9.36
C LYS A 52 2.30 18.28 10.70
N VAL A 53 1.26 19.12 10.61
CA VAL A 53 0.71 19.81 11.79
C VAL A 53 -0.20 18.90 12.61
N ASP A 54 -1.04 18.10 11.96
CA ASP A 54 -2.10 17.34 12.63
C ASP A 54 -2.14 15.85 12.23
N MET A 55 -2.46 15.51 11.00
CA MET A 55 -2.80 14.15 10.58
C MET A 55 -1.72 13.10 10.90
N VAL A 56 -0.43 13.44 10.74
CA VAL A 56 0.69 12.53 11.04
C VAL A 56 1.53 12.96 12.25
N ARG A 57 1.12 14.02 12.94
CA ARG A 57 1.89 14.59 14.08
C ARG A 57 2.20 13.56 15.15
N ALA A 58 1.22 12.76 15.58
CA ALA A 58 1.41 11.74 16.60
C ALA A 58 2.49 10.70 16.23
N ARG A 59 2.56 10.34 14.94
CA ARG A 59 3.58 9.44 14.41
C ARG A 59 4.96 10.11 14.36
N ASP A 60 4.99 11.37 13.94
CA ASP A 60 6.23 12.14 13.82
C ASP A 60 6.89 12.38 15.16
N GLU A 61 6.11 12.70 16.21
CA GLU A 61 6.60 12.86 17.60
C GLU A 61 7.28 11.60 18.15
N ARG A 62 7.04 10.45 17.54
CA ARG A 62 7.70 9.22 17.94
C ARG A 62 9.03 9.00 17.24
N ASN A 63 9.09 9.25 15.93
CA ASN A 63 10.24 8.87 15.11
C ASN A 63 11.30 9.99 15.02
N HIS A 64 10.86 11.23 14.84
CA HIS A 64 11.79 12.33 14.54
C HIS A 64 12.59 12.79 15.77
N PRO A 65 11.99 12.96 16.98
CA PRO A 65 12.75 13.24 18.19
C PRO A 65 13.80 12.17 18.47
N TYR A 66 13.45 10.88 18.34
CA TYR A 66 14.39 9.78 18.56
C TYR A 66 15.64 9.89 17.68
N LEU A 67 15.48 10.28 16.41
CA LEU A 67 16.62 10.51 15.52
C LEU A 67 17.45 11.71 15.95
N ALA A 68 16.80 12.81 16.34
CA ALA A 68 17.49 14.03 16.79
C ALA A 68 18.29 13.83 18.08
N GLU A 69 17.75 13.08 19.04
CA GLU A 69 18.46 12.66 20.26
C GLU A 69 19.71 11.82 19.96
N ASN A 70 19.70 11.11 18.85
CA ASN A 70 20.82 10.28 18.38
C ASN A 70 21.74 11.00 17.37
N GLY A 71 21.67 12.34 17.31
CA GLY A 71 22.59 13.15 16.51
C GLY A 71 22.31 13.20 15.01
N ILE A 72 21.08 12.94 14.59
CA ILE A 72 20.62 12.99 13.20
C ILE A 72 19.53 14.05 13.10
N VAL A 73 19.70 15.04 12.23
CA VAL A 73 18.62 16.01 11.96
C VAL A 73 17.45 15.29 11.30
N ALA A 74 16.26 15.44 11.86
CA ALA A 74 15.05 14.87 11.29
C ALA A 74 14.14 15.97 10.73
N VAL A 75 13.59 15.75 9.55
CA VAL A 75 12.79 16.76 8.85
C VAL A 75 11.50 16.11 8.30
N ARG A 76 10.37 16.76 8.55
CA ARG A 76 9.08 16.48 7.93
C ARG A 76 8.78 17.56 6.92
N VAL A 77 8.49 17.22 5.68
CA VAL A 77 8.12 18.16 4.63
C VAL A 77 6.72 17.81 4.11
N ASP A 78 5.82 18.79 4.11
CA ASP A 78 4.54 18.67 3.41
C ASP A 78 4.78 18.83 1.89
N MET A 79 4.21 17.94 1.08
CA MET A 79 4.29 18.03 -0.37
C MET A 79 3.58 19.27 -0.90
N ARG A 80 4.00 19.74 -2.07
CA ARG A 80 3.36 20.82 -2.83
C ARG A 80 1.84 20.66 -2.85
N GLY A 81 1.10 21.72 -2.54
CA GLY A 81 -0.37 21.74 -2.55
C GLY A 81 -1.05 20.98 -1.41
N SER A 82 -0.30 20.50 -0.42
CA SER A 82 -0.84 19.80 0.75
C SER A 82 -0.40 20.44 2.06
N GLY A 83 -1.16 20.20 3.13
CA GLY A 83 -0.83 20.73 4.45
C GLY A 83 -0.60 22.24 4.42
N ASP A 84 0.55 22.65 4.93
CA ASP A 84 0.98 24.05 4.97
C ASP A 84 1.80 24.49 3.75
N SER A 85 2.16 23.59 2.83
CA SER A 85 2.91 23.91 1.63
C SER A 85 2.07 24.67 0.61
N GLU A 86 2.70 25.59 -0.12
CA GLU A 86 2.08 26.31 -1.23
C GLU A 86 1.92 25.43 -2.47
N GLY A 87 1.39 26.01 -3.55
CA GLY A 87 1.17 25.34 -4.82
C GLY A 87 -0.07 24.46 -4.85
N LEU A 88 -0.12 23.57 -5.82
CA LEU A 88 -1.24 22.65 -6.07
C LEU A 88 -0.71 21.27 -6.38
N MET A 89 -1.38 20.25 -5.88
CA MET A 89 -1.13 18.87 -6.29
C MET A 89 -2.17 18.46 -7.34
N SER A 90 -1.71 18.12 -8.54
CA SER A 90 -2.58 17.70 -9.65
C SER A 90 -2.91 16.23 -9.60
N ASP A 91 -1.95 15.39 -9.21
CA ASP A 91 -2.03 13.93 -9.17
C ASP A 91 -0.95 13.35 -8.25
N MET A 92 -0.94 12.03 -8.06
CA MET A 92 0.06 11.27 -7.31
C MET A 92 1.30 10.98 -8.15
N TYR A 93 2.48 11.03 -7.50
CA TYR A 93 3.75 10.57 -8.08
C TYR A 93 4.12 11.26 -9.40
N CYS A 94 3.70 12.51 -9.58
CA CYS A 94 4.03 13.30 -10.76
C CYS A 94 5.52 13.70 -10.78
N GLU A 95 6.01 14.13 -11.94
CA GLU A 95 7.41 14.53 -12.13
C GLU A 95 7.80 15.68 -11.21
N GLU A 96 6.90 16.66 -11.05
CA GLU A 96 7.08 17.81 -10.17
C GLU A 96 7.28 17.40 -8.69
N GLU A 97 6.56 16.37 -8.21
CA GLU A 97 6.74 15.82 -6.88
C GLU A 97 8.15 15.24 -6.68
N ILE A 98 8.63 14.48 -7.68
CA ILE A 98 9.97 13.86 -7.65
C ILE A 98 11.06 14.96 -7.70
N ASP A 99 10.86 15.99 -8.51
CA ASP A 99 11.80 17.10 -8.63
C ASP A 99 11.83 17.96 -7.36
N ASP A 100 10.69 18.21 -6.74
CA ASP A 100 10.62 18.90 -5.44
C ASP A 100 11.41 18.13 -4.37
N ALA A 101 11.30 16.80 -4.30
CA ALA A 101 12.09 16.00 -3.37
C ALA A 101 13.60 16.17 -3.59
N ARG A 102 14.05 16.26 -4.85
CA ARG A 102 15.46 16.55 -5.19
C ARG A 102 15.89 17.97 -4.78
N GLN A 103 15.00 18.95 -4.91
CA GLN A 103 15.27 20.33 -4.43
C GLN A 103 15.34 20.38 -2.91
N VAL A 104 14.51 19.62 -2.20
CA VAL A 104 14.61 19.49 -0.73
C VAL A 104 15.97 18.91 -0.34
N ILE A 105 16.46 17.86 -1.03
CA ILE A 105 17.81 17.32 -0.79
C ILE A 105 18.87 18.43 -0.95
N LYS A 106 18.80 19.17 -2.05
CA LYS A 106 19.73 20.28 -2.30
C LYS A 106 19.65 21.36 -1.22
N TRP A 107 18.45 21.76 -0.83
CA TRP A 107 18.25 22.75 0.23
C TRP A 107 18.87 22.29 1.56
N LEU A 108 18.65 21.02 1.95
CA LEU A 108 19.21 20.42 3.16
C LEU A 108 20.75 20.48 3.16
N THR A 109 21.40 20.18 2.04
CA THR A 109 22.87 20.22 1.94
C THR A 109 23.45 21.63 2.10
N CYS A 110 22.66 22.67 1.85
CA CYS A 110 23.09 24.06 2.00
C CYS A 110 22.92 24.60 3.43
N GLN A 111 22.35 23.82 4.35
CA GLN A 111 22.10 24.29 5.70
C GLN A 111 23.37 24.23 6.57
N PRO A 112 23.64 25.25 7.40
CA PRO A 112 24.86 25.30 8.21
C PRO A 112 24.97 24.17 9.25
N TRP A 113 23.87 23.57 9.62
CA TRP A 113 23.79 22.44 10.54
C TRP A 113 23.90 21.07 9.85
N CYS A 114 23.93 21.02 8.52
CA CYS A 114 23.99 19.78 7.75
C CYS A 114 25.42 19.49 7.28
N ASN A 115 25.86 18.25 7.44
CA ASN A 115 27.19 17.80 6.97
C ASN A 115 27.22 17.34 5.50
N GLY A 116 26.11 17.53 4.76
CA GLY A 116 25.98 17.16 3.34
C GLY A 116 25.59 15.69 3.08
N LYS A 117 25.42 14.86 4.12
CA LYS A 117 24.93 13.49 3.98
C LYS A 117 23.43 13.44 4.29
N ILE A 118 22.62 13.03 3.32
CA ILE A 118 21.17 13.00 3.40
C ILE A 118 20.65 11.57 3.33
N GLY A 119 19.64 11.27 4.16
CA GLY A 119 18.79 10.10 4.04
C GLY A 119 17.35 10.49 3.74
N MET A 120 16.58 9.60 3.12
CA MET A 120 15.16 9.77 2.91
C MET A 120 14.41 8.54 3.41
N PHE A 121 13.27 8.73 4.06
CA PHE A 121 12.48 7.61 4.56
C PHE A 121 10.99 7.92 4.55
N GLY A 122 10.20 6.90 4.73
CA GLY A 122 8.78 7.04 4.96
C GLY A 122 8.03 5.74 4.84
N ILE A 123 6.76 5.79 5.19
CA ILE A 123 5.79 4.73 4.99
C ILE A 123 4.83 5.11 3.87
N SER A 124 4.36 4.11 3.10
CA SER A 124 3.35 4.34 2.07
C SER A 124 3.87 5.30 0.98
N TRP A 125 3.16 6.38 0.73
CA TRP A 125 3.61 7.43 -0.20
C TRP A 125 5.03 7.93 0.11
N GLY A 126 5.38 8.13 1.38
CA GLY A 126 6.74 8.56 1.76
C GLY A 126 7.82 7.53 1.44
N GLY A 127 7.50 6.24 1.55
CA GLY A 127 8.39 5.17 1.12
C GLY A 127 8.52 5.11 -0.41
N THR A 128 7.41 5.27 -1.13
CA THR A 128 7.41 5.34 -2.61
C THR A 128 8.17 6.57 -3.11
N ALA A 129 7.94 7.74 -2.52
CA ALA A 129 8.70 8.96 -2.84
C ALA A 129 10.22 8.79 -2.60
N SER A 130 10.60 8.04 -1.53
CA SER A 130 12.01 7.70 -1.28
C SER A 130 12.60 6.82 -2.38
N LEU A 131 11.83 5.83 -2.86
CA LEU A 131 12.24 4.97 -3.98
C LEU A 131 12.37 5.78 -5.27
N GLN A 132 11.44 6.67 -5.56
CA GLN A 132 11.44 7.54 -6.75
C GLN A 132 12.62 8.53 -6.73
N ALA A 133 12.87 9.17 -5.59
CA ALA A 133 14.01 10.08 -5.42
C ALA A 133 15.37 9.34 -5.55
N ASN A 134 15.40 8.02 -5.33
CA ASN A 134 16.61 7.21 -5.47
C ASN A 134 16.97 6.89 -6.94
N VAL A 135 16.02 7.00 -7.86
CA VAL A 135 16.32 6.86 -9.29
C VAL A 135 17.16 8.05 -9.74
N ASN A 136 18.38 7.78 -10.23
CA ASN A 136 19.37 8.82 -10.58
C ASN A 136 19.61 9.82 -9.44
N ALA A 137 19.62 9.35 -8.20
CA ALA A 137 19.76 10.17 -7.01
C ALA A 137 21.00 11.07 -7.05
N PRO A 138 20.90 12.31 -6.47
CA PRO A 138 22.08 13.13 -6.24
C PRO A 138 23.03 12.48 -5.23
N ASP A 139 24.34 12.74 -5.37
CA ASP A 139 25.38 12.14 -4.53
C ASP A 139 25.19 12.39 -3.01
N ALA A 140 24.44 13.44 -2.66
CA ALA A 140 24.13 13.73 -1.27
C ALA A 140 23.16 12.71 -0.64
N LEU A 141 22.30 12.05 -1.42
CA LEU A 141 21.42 10.99 -0.92
C LEU A 141 22.22 9.71 -0.71
N LYS A 142 22.50 9.37 0.54
CA LYS A 142 23.39 8.28 0.92
C LYS A 142 22.67 6.96 1.21
N ALA A 143 21.43 6.99 1.63
CA ALA A 143 20.61 5.80 1.86
C ALA A 143 19.14 6.16 1.96
N ILE A 144 18.26 5.17 1.77
CA ILE A 144 16.81 5.33 1.95
C ILE A 144 16.22 4.19 2.78
N ILE A 145 15.05 4.47 3.40
CA ILE A 145 14.20 3.46 4.03
C ILE A 145 12.79 3.59 3.44
N ALA A 146 12.32 2.53 2.78
CA ALA A 146 10.98 2.45 2.20
C ALA A 146 10.13 1.43 2.97
N VAL A 147 9.14 1.92 3.73
CA VAL A 147 8.24 1.08 4.54
C VAL A 147 6.89 0.99 3.86
N CYS A 148 6.34 -0.22 3.69
CA CYS A 148 5.01 -0.44 3.10
C CYS A 148 4.80 0.42 1.84
N ALA A 149 5.71 0.30 0.87
CA ALA A 149 5.80 1.15 -0.30
C ALA A 149 5.70 0.35 -1.60
N THR A 150 5.07 0.92 -2.62
CA THR A 150 5.03 0.30 -3.94
C THR A 150 6.29 0.60 -4.74
N HIS A 151 6.71 -0.38 -5.53
CA HIS A 151 7.73 -0.20 -6.57
C HIS A 151 7.12 -0.21 -7.99
N ASP A 152 5.83 -0.55 -8.08
CA ASP A 152 5.05 -0.63 -9.33
C ASP A 152 3.63 -0.10 -9.09
N ARG A 153 3.35 1.10 -9.58
CA ARG A 153 2.07 1.80 -9.41
C ARG A 153 0.88 1.05 -10.01
N TYR A 154 1.12 0.13 -10.93
CA TYR A 154 0.06 -0.59 -11.62
C TYR A 154 -0.24 -1.95 -10.98
N GLU A 155 0.78 -2.74 -10.66
CA GLU A 155 0.62 -4.12 -10.18
C GLU A 155 0.59 -4.24 -8.66
N ASP A 156 1.37 -3.42 -7.96
CA ASP A 156 1.59 -3.54 -6.52
C ASP A 156 1.11 -2.30 -5.75
N ASP A 157 0.14 -1.59 -6.28
CA ASP A 157 -0.50 -0.42 -5.66
C ASP A 157 -2.01 -0.68 -5.49
N ILE A 158 -2.77 0.38 -5.23
CA ILE A 158 -4.20 0.37 -4.91
C ILE A 158 -5.09 0.44 -6.14
N HIS A 159 -4.53 0.72 -7.33
CA HIS A 159 -5.32 1.04 -8.51
C HIS A 159 -5.70 -0.20 -9.31
N HIS A 160 -4.73 -1.04 -9.59
CA HIS A 160 -4.91 -2.24 -10.41
C HIS A 160 -4.14 -3.43 -9.83
N MET A 161 -4.54 -4.61 -10.23
CA MET A 161 -3.82 -5.86 -10.04
C MET A 161 -4.12 -6.76 -11.23
N GLY A 162 -3.09 -7.30 -11.87
CA GLY A 162 -3.25 -8.15 -13.05
C GLY A 162 -4.06 -7.50 -14.18
N GLY A 163 -4.05 -6.17 -14.27
CA GLY A 163 -4.82 -5.40 -15.24
C GLY A 163 -6.29 -5.19 -14.88
N CYS A 164 -6.76 -5.61 -13.71
CA CYS A 164 -8.13 -5.38 -13.24
C CYS A 164 -8.19 -4.20 -12.27
N LEU A 165 -9.23 -3.39 -12.36
CA LEU A 165 -9.47 -2.27 -11.46
C LEU A 165 -9.78 -2.78 -10.04
N LEU A 166 -9.10 -2.23 -9.04
CA LEU A 166 -9.38 -2.44 -7.63
C LEU A 166 -10.32 -1.36 -7.09
N THR A 167 -11.25 -1.73 -6.22
CA THR A 167 -12.16 -0.77 -5.60
C THR A 167 -11.47 0.17 -4.62
N ASP A 168 -10.27 -0.22 -4.14
CA ASP A 168 -9.38 0.65 -3.34
C ASP A 168 -9.02 1.96 -4.08
N SER A 169 -8.95 1.94 -5.43
CA SER A 169 -8.77 3.14 -6.24
C SER A 169 -9.90 4.17 -6.02
N VAL A 170 -11.14 3.71 -5.86
CA VAL A 170 -12.30 4.57 -5.61
C VAL A 170 -12.29 5.13 -4.20
N GLU A 171 -11.86 4.32 -3.21
CA GLU A 171 -11.64 4.78 -1.84
C GLU A 171 -10.64 5.93 -1.80
N TRP A 172 -9.48 5.73 -2.46
CA TRP A 172 -8.46 6.76 -2.49
C TRP A 172 -8.91 8.01 -3.25
N GLY A 173 -9.76 7.82 -4.27
CA GLY A 173 -10.43 8.90 -4.99
C GLY A 173 -11.36 9.75 -4.13
N ALA A 174 -11.86 9.25 -3.00
CA ALA A 174 -12.60 10.02 -1.99
C ALA A 174 -11.65 10.64 -0.95
N THR A 175 -10.62 9.89 -0.51
CA THR A 175 -9.73 10.28 0.58
C THR A 175 -8.77 11.41 0.17
N LEU A 176 -8.12 11.30 -0.99
CA LEU A 176 -7.11 12.27 -1.41
C LEU A 176 -7.67 13.70 -1.59
N PRO A 177 -8.81 13.93 -2.26
CA PRO A 177 -9.38 15.27 -2.34
C PRO A 177 -9.76 15.87 -0.96
N ALA A 178 -10.17 15.03 0.00
CA ALA A 178 -10.43 15.50 1.37
C ALA A 178 -9.15 15.98 2.06
N ILE A 179 -8.04 15.23 1.91
CA ILE A 179 -6.72 15.62 2.44
C ILE A 179 -6.23 16.94 1.82
N LEU A 180 -6.27 17.03 0.49
CA LEU A 180 -5.80 18.21 -0.25
C LEU A 180 -6.70 19.44 -0.01
N GLY A 181 -7.99 19.21 0.21
CA GLY A 181 -8.98 20.26 0.50
C GLY A 181 -9.01 20.71 1.96
N ALA A 182 -8.22 20.13 2.85
CA ALA A 182 -8.15 20.55 4.25
C ALA A 182 -7.44 21.92 4.40
N PRO A 183 -7.84 22.75 5.41
CA PRO A 183 -7.28 24.08 5.58
C PRO A 183 -5.82 24.02 6.04
N PRO A 184 -4.95 24.93 5.59
CA PRO A 184 -3.62 25.09 6.18
C PRO A 184 -3.71 25.61 7.63
N SER A 185 -2.61 25.59 8.36
CA SER A 185 -2.54 26.13 9.70
C SER A 185 -2.82 27.65 9.71
N ALA A 186 -3.52 28.12 10.73
CA ALA A 186 -3.79 29.56 10.86
C ALA A 186 -2.53 30.43 11.09
N ASN A 187 -1.43 29.80 11.50
CA ASN A 187 -0.20 30.48 11.88
C ASN A 187 0.82 30.59 10.73
N ILE A 188 0.49 30.11 9.53
CA ILE A 188 1.46 30.17 8.41
C ILE A 188 1.56 31.58 7.81
N GLU A 189 0.41 32.23 7.61
CA GLU A 189 0.28 33.56 7.02
C GLU A 189 -1.02 34.21 7.53
N GLU A 190 -1.06 35.53 7.64
CA GLU A 190 -2.26 36.25 8.07
C GLU A 190 -3.48 36.01 7.18
N ASN A 191 -3.24 35.75 5.89
CA ASN A 191 -4.28 35.51 4.87
C ASN A 191 -4.50 34.01 4.59
N TRP A 192 -4.20 33.11 5.54
CA TRP A 192 -4.32 31.66 5.36
C TRP A 192 -5.68 31.22 4.81
N PHE A 193 -6.76 31.91 5.16
CA PHE A 193 -8.12 31.56 4.71
C PHE A 193 -8.32 31.83 3.21
N GLU A 194 -7.74 32.92 2.67
CA GLU A 194 -7.77 33.18 1.22
C GLU A 194 -6.87 32.21 0.45
N ILE A 195 -5.74 31.82 1.03
CA ILE A 195 -4.88 30.75 0.48
C ILE A 195 -5.66 29.45 0.40
N TRP A 196 -6.40 29.08 1.45
CA TRP A 196 -7.25 27.90 1.45
C TRP A 196 -8.32 27.97 0.36
N LYS A 197 -9.06 29.07 0.25
CA LYS A 197 -10.09 29.27 -0.78
C LYS A 197 -9.52 29.13 -2.20
N ALA A 198 -8.35 29.74 -2.45
CA ALA A 198 -7.67 29.64 -3.75
C ALA A 198 -7.26 28.18 -4.08
N ARG A 199 -6.82 27.40 -3.07
CA ARG A 199 -6.53 25.97 -3.21
C ARG A 199 -7.80 25.19 -3.51
N LEU A 200 -8.89 25.45 -2.77
CA LEU A 200 -10.18 24.81 -3.00
C LEU A 200 -10.75 25.08 -4.38
N ASP A 201 -10.55 26.29 -4.93
CA ASP A 201 -11.01 26.63 -6.28
C ASP A 201 -10.39 25.76 -7.36
N LYS A 202 -9.17 25.27 -7.14
CA LYS A 202 -8.36 24.49 -8.09
C LYS A 202 -8.18 23.03 -7.65
N LEU A 203 -9.02 22.54 -6.73
CA LEU A 203 -8.92 21.18 -6.21
C LEU A 203 -9.00 20.16 -7.34
N SER A 204 -8.00 19.28 -7.44
CA SER A 204 -7.96 18.19 -8.42
C SER A 204 -8.84 17.02 -8.02
N PHE A 205 -9.23 16.21 -9.01
CA PHE A 205 -9.96 14.96 -8.82
C PHE A 205 -9.27 13.82 -9.59
N PRO A 206 -8.14 13.31 -9.08
CA PRO A 206 -7.28 12.39 -9.83
C PRO A 206 -7.93 11.06 -10.23
N LEU A 207 -8.99 10.62 -9.52
CA LEU A 207 -9.72 9.40 -9.86
C LEU A 207 -10.21 9.37 -11.31
N GLU A 208 -10.55 10.53 -11.90
CA GLU A 208 -10.88 10.61 -13.32
C GLU A 208 -9.71 10.12 -14.19
N THR A 209 -8.49 10.59 -13.90
CA THR A 209 -7.28 10.20 -14.63
C THR A 209 -6.97 8.72 -14.45
N TRP A 210 -7.10 8.21 -13.22
CA TRP A 210 -6.84 6.80 -12.92
C TRP A 210 -7.79 5.86 -13.67
N LEU A 211 -9.07 6.19 -13.72
CA LEU A 211 -10.07 5.39 -14.45
C LEU A 211 -9.93 5.49 -15.99
N ARG A 212 -9.30 6.54 -16.51
CA ARG A 212 -9.03 6.68 -17.95
C ARG A 212 -7.83 5.84 -18.43
N ASN A 213 -6.95 5.44 -17.52
CA ASN A 213 -5.73 4.69 -17.78
C ASN A 213 -5.88 3.26 -17.28
N GLU A 214 -6.54 2.40 -18.06
CA GLU A 214 -6.89 1.03 -17.65
C GLU A 214 -5.78 0.01 -17.94
N ASP A 215 -4.80 0.31 -18.79
CA ASP A 215 -3.67 -0.56 -19.12
C ASP A 215 -2.36 -0.02 -18.54
N ARG A 216 -1.32 -0.85 -18.52
CA ARG A 216 0.04 -0.50 -18.03
C ARG A 216 0.77 0.43 -19.01
N GLY A 217 0.11 1.51 -19.44
CA GLY A 217 0.65 2.51 -20.34
C GLY A 217 1.66 3.45 -19.68
N SER A 218 2.07 4.49 -20.44
CA SER A 218 3.06 5.49 -19.99
C SER A 218 2.70 6.17 -18.68
N TYR A 219 1.40 6.39 -18.44
CA TYR A 219 0.90 7.00 -17.20
C TYR A 219 1.31 6.21 -15.94
N TRP A 220 1.13 4.90 -15.93
CA TRP A 220 1.48 4.06 -14.78
C TRP A 220 2.96 3.67 -14.74
N ARG A 221 3.63 3.65 -15.89
CA ARG A 221 5.08 3.44 -15.94
C ARG A 221 5.85 4.60 -15.32
N HIS A 222 5.34 5.84 -15.50
CA HIS A 222 5.87 6.99 -14.78
C HIS A 222 5.70 6.80 -13.27
N GLY A 223 6.77 7.02 -12.51
CA GLY A 223 6.80 6.82 -11.06
C GLY A 223 6.85 5.36 -10.59
N SER A 224 6.73 4.37 -11.49
CA SER A 224 6.95 2.94 -11.18
C SER A 224 8.43 2.60 -11.30
N VAL A 225 9.13 2.59 -10.16
CA VAL A 225 10.59 2.43 -10.11
C VAL A 225 11.09 1.04 -10.55
N ILE A 226 10.20 0.06 -10.64
CA ILE A 226 10.52 -1.28 -11.13
C ILE A 226 11.13 -1.26 -12.54
N HIS A 227 10.76 -0.28 -13.37
CA HIS A 227 11.27 -0.09 -14.73
C HIS A 227 12.63 0.62 -14.77
N GLN A 228 13.04 1.24 -13.65
CA GLN A 228 14.26 2.03 -13.50
C GLN A 228 15.11 1.55 -12.31
N SER A 229 14.92 0.30 -11.87
CA SER A 229 15.60 -0.24 -10.70
C SER A 229 17.13 -0.23 -10.86
N ASP A 230 17.65 -0.38 -12.08
CA ASP A 230 19.08 -0.33 -12.38
C ASP A 230 19.68 1.09 -12.26
N GLU A 231 18.83 2.12 -12.30
CA GLU A 231 19.21 3.52 -12.14
C GLU A 231 19.23 3.99 -10.67
N MET A 232 18.80 3.16 -9.73
CA MET A 232 18.87 3.45 -8.30
C MET A 232 20.33 3.42 -7.83
N ARG A 233 20.70 4.37 -6.95
CA ARG A 233 22.09 4.58 -6.54
C ARG A 233 22.35 4.40 -5.05
N ALA A 234 21.42 4.84 -4.20
CA ALA A 234 21.60 4.78 -2.76
C ALA A 234 21.11 3.44 -2.20
N PRO A 235 21.77 2.88 -1.16
CA PRO A 235 21.31 1.70 -0.45
C PRO A 235 19.87 1.80 0.05
N ILE A 236 19.12 0.70 -0.02
CA ILE A 236 17.69 0.63 0.22
C ILE A 236 17.38 -0.35 1.35
N LEU A 237 16.76 0.10 2.43
CA LEU A 237 16.09 -0.77 3.39
C LEU A 237 14.61 -0.82 3.06
N CYS A 238 14.16 -1.95 2.49
CA CYS A 238 12.76 -2.21 2.18
C CYS A 238 12.09 -2.91 3.37
N VAL A 239 10.97 -2.39 3.84
CA VAL A 239 10.24 -2.96 4.98
C VAL A 239 8.78 -3.12 4.62
N GLY A 240 8.19 -4.28 4.89
CA GLY A 240 6.79 -4.55 4.61
C GLY A 240 6.21 -5.64 5.49
N GLY A 241 4.94 -5.89 5.34
CA GLY A 241 4.20 -6.92 6.08
C GLY A 241 3.31 -7.76 5.19
N TRP A 242 3.17 -9.05 5.51
CA TRP A 242 2.35 -9.99 4.75
C TRP A 242 0.85 -9.67 4.76
N SER A 243 0.41 -8.84 5.69
CA SER A 243 -0.97 -8.36 5.79
C SER A 243 -1.16 -6.99 5.15
N ASP A 244 -0.15 -6.49 4.41
CA ASP A 244 -0.18 -5.24 3.68
C ASP A 244 -0.26 -5.48 2.16
N ARG A 245 -0.87 -4.57 1.44
CA ARG A 245 -0.98 -4.59 -0.02
C ARG A 245 0.40 -4.55 -0.69
N TYR A 246 1.33 -3.79 -0.14
CA TYR A 246 2.66 -3.54 -0.69
C TYR A 246 3.72 -4.61 -0.34
N SER A 247 3.30 -5.73 0.25
CA SER A 247 4.23 -6.80 0.71
C SER A 247 5.14 -7.34 -0.39
N ASN A 248 4.66 -7.36 -1.64
CA ASN A 248 5.41 -7.91 -2.78
C ASN A 248 6.67 -7.11 -3.12
N SER A 249 6.64 -5.78 -2.94
CA SER A 249 7.74 -4.89 -3.33
C SER A 249 9.04 -5.19 -2.60
N VAL A 250 9.00 -5.67 -1.36
CA VAL A 250 10.20 -5.92 -0.54
C VAL A 250 11.06 -7.03 -1.15
N MET A 251 10.51 -8.22 -1.33
CA MET A 251 11.27 -9.34 -1.91
C MET A 251 11.62 -9.07 -3.38
N SER A 252 10.73 -8.43 -4.13
CA SER A 252 10.96 -8.07 -5.52
C SER A 252 12.15 -7.12 -5.69
N LEU A 253 12.27 -6.09 -4.85
CA LEU A 253 13.40 -5.14 -4.89
C LEU A 253 14.70 -5.82 -4.48
N VAL A 254 14.71 -6.64 -3.44
CA VAL A 254 15.91 -7.38 -3.02
C VAL A 254 16.35 -8.37 -4.10
N ASP A 255 15.42 -9.07 -4.75
CA ASP A 255 15.75 -9.99 -5.84
C ASP A 255 16.29 -9.29 -7.10
N ARG A 256 15.84 -8.04 -7.36
CA ARG A 256 16.33 -7.24 -8.50
C ARG A 256 17.65 -6.55 -8.22
N ARG A 257 17.82 -6.04 -7.00
CA ARG A 257 18.98 -5.27 -6.55
C ARG A 257 19.63 -5.87 -5.30
N PRO A 258 20.11 -7.13 -5.37
CA PRO A 258 20.76 -7.78 -4.23
C PRO A 258 22.05 -7.07 -3.82
N ASP A 259 22.63 -6.27 -4.72
CA ASP A 259 23.77 -5.39 -4.46
C ASP A 259 23.42 -4.21 -3.54
N LEU A 260 22.20 -3.68 -3.65
CA LEU A 260 21.80 -2.39 -3.10
C LEU A 260 20.66 -2.48 -2.06
N ALA A 261 19.82 -3.51 -2.10
CA ALA A 261 18.63 -3.63 -1.28
C ALA A 261 18.75 -4.67 -0.17
N TRP A 262 18.16 -4.35 0.99
CA TRP A 262 17.92 -5.22 2.14
C TRP A 262 16.44 -5.20 2.48
N GLY A 263 15.89 -6.34 2.88
CA GLY A 263 14.47 -6.50 3.12
C GLY A 263 14.14 -7.02 4.52
N ILE A 264 13.06 -6.49 5.10
CA ILE A 264 12.42 -7.02 6.30
C ILE A 264 10.93 -7.18 6.02
N VAL A 265 10.42 -8.42 6.11
CA VAL A 265 8.99 -8.71 5.91
C VAL A 265 8.44 -9.42 7.14
N GLY A 266 7.60 -8.72 7.87
CA GLY A 266 6.93 -9.28 9.04
C GLY A 266 5.49 -9.71 8.77
N PRO A 267 4.73 -10.13 9.81
CA PRO A 267 3.34 -10.55 9.64
C PRO A 267 2.34 -9.39 9.57
N TRP A 268 2.77 -8.16 9.85
CA TRP A 268 1.95 -6.96 10.04
C TRP A 268 1.27 -6.43 8.78
N GLY A 269 0.29 -5.56 9.00
CA GLY A 269 -0.37 -4.75 7.98
C GLY A 269 0.40 -3.45 7.68
N HIS A 270 -0.32 -2.41 7.28
CA HIS A 270 0.22 -1.12 6.85
C HIS A 270 0.69 -0.25 8.03
N HIS A 271 1.73 -0.70 8.74
CA HIS A 271 2.26 -0.07 9.95
C HIS A 271 3.79 -0.07 9.97
N TYR A 272 4.36 0.86 10.73
CA TYR A 272 5.75 0.69 11.16
C TYR A 272 5.86 -0.56 12.05
N PRO A 273 6.95 -1.35 11.93
CA PRO A 273 7.07 -2.65 12.59
C PRO A 273 7.00 -2.65 14.11
N ASP A 274 7.27 -1.54 14.75
CA ASP A 274 7.15 -1.36 16.21
C ASP A 274 5.70 -1.14 16.70
N HIS A 275 4.78 -0.80 15.78
CA HIS A 275 3.33 -0.79 15.98
C HIS A 275 2.62 -1.92 15.24
N ALA A 276 3.32 -3.03 15.06
CA ALA A 276 2.84 -4.16 14.26
C ALA A 276 1.49 -4.69 14.72
N HIS A 277 0.54 -4.73 13.79
CA HIS A 277 -0.71 -5.46 13.93
C HIS A 277 -1.07 -6.10 12.58
N PRO A 278 -1.28 -7.44 12.54
CA PRO A 278 -0.96 -8.40 13.60
C PRO A 278 0.54 -8.47 13.91
N GLY A 279 0.89 -8.82 15.17
CA GLY A 279 2.26 -9.06 15.60
C GLY A 279 2.83 -10.42 15.16
N PRO A 280 4.10 -10.71 15.53
CA PRO A 280 4.93 -9.96 16.47
C PRO A 280 5.58 -8.72 15.84
N GLY A 281 5.68 -7.65 16.65
CA GLY A 281 6.43 -6.46 16.30
C GLY A 281 7.94 -6.62 16.51
N VAL A 282 8.70 -5.66 15.98
CA VAL A 282 10.15 -5.54 16.17
C VAL A 282 10.52 -4.11 16.49
N GLY A 283 11.64 -3.89 17.19
CA GLY A 283 12.15 -2.56 17.54
C GLY A 283 12.68 -1.80 16.34
N PHE A 284 11.77 -1.26 15.52
CA PHE A 284 12.11 -0.67 14.22
C PHE A 284 12.90 0.63 14.36
N GLN A 285 12.62 1.45 15.38
CA GLN A 285 13.39 2.68 15.61
C GLN A 285 14.89 2.38 15.78
N LYS A 286 15.24 1.30 16.49
CA LYS A 286 16.61 0.88 16.65
C LYS A 286 17.23 0.37 15.34
N LEU A 287 16.50 -0.41 14.55
CA LEU A 287 16.94 -0.85 13.22
C LEU A 287 17.15 0.34 12.27
N MET A 288 16.25 1.31 12.31
CA MET A 288 16.33 2.55 11.54
C MET A 288 17.58 3.34 11.95
N LEU A 289 17.84 3.47 13.26
CA LEU A 289 19.04 4.14 13.77
C LEU A 289 20.33 3.42 13.36
N GLU A 290 20.38 2.08 13.47
CA GLU A 290 21.53 1.28 13.02
C GLU A 290 21.81 1.47 11.52
N TRP A 291 20.75 1.54 10.69
CA TRP A 291 20.84 1.83 9.27
C TRP A 291 21.44 3.20 9.00
N TRP A 292 20.93 4.25 9.66
CA TRP A 292 21.45 5.61 9.50
C TRP A 292 22.87 5.78 10.03
N GLN A 293 23.19 5.16 11.15
CA GLN A 293 24.54 5.16 11.70
C GLN A 293 25.54 4.55 10.72
N HIS A 294 25.16 3.47 10.04
CA HIS A 294 26.02 2.83 9.06
C HIS A 294 26.26 3.73 7.84
N TRP A 295 25.21 4.26 7.23
CA TRP A 295 25.34 4.96 5.94
C TRP A 295 25.62 6.47 6.05
N LEU A 296 25.21 7.13 7.12
CA LEU A 296 25.30 8.57 7.25
C LEU A 296 26.39 9.01 8.24
N ILE A 297 26.68 8.24 9.29
CA ILE A 297 27.61 8.65 10.35
C ILE A 297 29.00 8.04 10.14
N LYS A 298 29.11 6.76 9.81
CA LYS A 298 30.39 6.13 9.55
C LYS A 298 31.11 6.75 8.34
N ASP A 299 32.42 6.97 8.47
CA ASP A 299 33.24 7.35 7.33
C ASP A 299 33.63 6.10 6.56
N ASN A 300 33.41 6.11 5.22
CA ASN A 300 33.67 4.99 4.31
C ASN A 300 33.07 3.67 4.82
N PRO A 301 31.73 3.57 4.90
CA PRO A 301 31.10 2.36 5.39
C PRO A 301 31.47 1.17 4.49
N LEU A 302 32.02 0.12 5.12
CA LEU A 302 32.15 -1.20 4.50
C LEU A 302 30.75 -1.75 4.20
N GLU A 303 30.68 -2.83 3.42
CA GLU A 303 29.43 -3.52 3.16
C GLU A 303 28.68 -3.82 4.48
N LEU A 304 27.36 -3.61 4.48
CA LEU A 304 26.53 -3.88 5.65
C LEU A 304 26.41 -5.40 5.84
N GLU A 305 26.90 -5.92 6.95
CA GLU A 305 26.87 -7.35 7.28
C GLU A 305 25.47 -7.84 7.72
N TRP A 306 24.42 -7.24 7.17
CA TRP A 306 23.07 -7.74 7.39
C TRP A 306 22.70 -8.80 6.36
N PRO A 307 21.91 -9.83 6.73
CA PRO A 307 21.32 -10.71 5.74
C PRO A 307 20.44 -9.91 4.79
N LYS A 308 20.39 -10.29 3.52
CA LYS A 308 19.63 -9.56 2.50
C LYS A 308 18.13 -9.57 2.81
N LEU A 309 17.61 -10.67 3.37
CA LEU A 309 16.22 -10.79 3.79
C LEU A 309 16.11 -11.27 5.24
N ARG A 310 15.25 -10.61 6.01
CA ARG A 310 14.72 -11.06 7.30
C ARG A 310 13.23 -11.22 7.13
N THR A 311 12.73 -12.44 7.17
CA THR A 311 11.38 -12.76 6.74
C THR A 311 10.65 -13.55 7.82
N TRP A 312 9.43 -13.13 8.13
CA TRP A 312 8.49 -13.95 8.92
C TRP A 312 7.88 -15.01 8.02
N VAL A 313 8.27 -16.26 8.20
CA VAL A 313 7.62 -17.40 7.53
C VAL A 313 6.33 -17.70 8.28
N ARG A 314 5.20 -17.37 7.64
CA ARG A 314 3.87 -17.63 8.19
C ARG A 314 3.56 -19.13 8.20
N SER A 315 2.68 -19.54 9.08
CA SER A 315 2.04 -20.85 9.08
C SER A 315 0.53 -20.68 9.25
N TYR A 316 -0.19 -21.80 9.24
CA TYR A 316 -1.63 -21.81 9.40
C TYR A 316 -2.05 -21.18 10.74
N ASP A 317 -3.02 -20.26 10.63
CA ASP A 317 -3.83 -19.76 11.75
C ASP A 317 -5.30 -20.03 11.41
N SER A 318 -6.06 -20.56 12.35
CA SER A 318 -7.51 -20.66 12.17
C SER A 318 -8.12 -19.28 11.95
N PRO A 319 -9.01 -19.10 10.97
CA PRO A 319 -9.69 -17.83 10.74
C PRO A 319 -10.41 -17.33 12.00
N ALA A 320 -10.24 -16.05 12.29
CA ALA A 320 -10.90 -15.35 13.38
C ALA A 320 -11.20 -13.92 12.96
N ASP A 321 -12.12 -13.25 13.65
CA ASP A 321 -12.47 -11.85 13.35
C ASP A 321 -11.29 -10.89 13.56
N ALA A 322 -10.39 -11.21 14.51
CA ALA A 322 -9.12 -10.52 14.71
C ALA A 322 -8.03 -11.52 15.12
N ILE A 323 -6.85 -11.38 14.54
CA ILE A 323 -5.66 -12.15 14.92
C ILE A 323 -4.59 -11.15 15.37
N ASN A 324 -4.33 -11.11 16.67
CA ASN A 324 -3.36 -10.18 17.25
C ASN A 324 -1.91 -10.58 16.98
N ILE A 325 -1.63 -11.89 16.96
CA ILE A 325 -0.29 -12.44 16.71
C ILE A 325 -0.42 -13.57 15.69
N ARG A 326 0.36 -13.52 14.63
CA ARG A 326 0.41 -14.54 13.59
C ARG A 326 1.37 -15.67 13.95
N SER A 327 0.97 -16.88 13.65
CA SER A 327 1.84 -18.06 13.75
C SER A 327 2.94 -18.02 12.69
N GLY A 328 4.14 -18.40 13.08
CA GLY A 328 5.29 -18.45 12.19
C GLY A 328 6.63 -18.35 12.92
N SER A 329 7.68 -18.06 12.15
CA SER A 329 9.02 -17.86 12.69
C SER A 329 9.85 -16.96 11.78
N TRP A 330 10.79 -16.23 12.37
CA TRP A 330 11.77 -15.44 11.62
C TRP A 330 12.83 -16.32 10.99
N VAL A 331 13.19 -16.01 9.74
CA VAL A 331 14.33 -16.59 9.04
C VAL A 331 15.21 -15.47 8.47
N GLN A 332 16.49 -15.78 8.26
CA GLN A 332 17.47 -14.91 7.58
C GLN A 332 17.96 -15.62 6.33
N THR A 333 17.92 -14.92 5.20
CA THR A 333 18.30 -15.52 3.92
C THR A 333 19.05 -14.51 3.04
N PRO A 334 19.78 -14.95 1.99
CA PRO A 334 20.13 -14.12 0.85
C PRO A 334 18.86 -13.71 0.08
N ALA A 335 18.98 -13.10 -1.11
CA ALA A 335 17.84 -12.84 -1.99
C ALA A 335 17.07 -14.13 -2.29
N SER A 336 15.74 -14.07 -2.41
CA SER A 336 14.93 -15.30 -2.51
C SER A 336 15.24 -16.10 -3.76
N LYS A 337 15.56 -15.44 -4.87
CA LYS A 337 15.96 -16.08 -6.13
C LYS A 337 17.24 -16.91 -6.04
N GLU A 338 18.11 -16.64 -5.05
CA GLU A 338 19.38 -17.36 -4.87
C GLU A 338 19.21 -18.71 -4.18
N ILE A 339 18.11 -18.87 -3.44
CA ILE A 339 17.89 -20.06 -2.59
C ILE A 339 16.71 -20.91 -3.04
N THR A 340 15.92 -20.49 -4.03
CA THR A 340 14.72 -21.21 -4.44
C THR A 340 14.93 -21.99 -5.74
N PHE A 341 14.29 -23.14 -5.82
CA PHE A 341 14.04 -23.88 -7.05
C PHE A 341 12.52 -23.94 -7.31
N MET A 342 12.14 -24.30 -8.52
CA MET A 342 10.73 -24.24 -8.95
C MET A 342 10.15 -25.65 -9.08
N THR A 343 9.24 -25.98 -8.17
CA THR A 343 8.47 -27.25 -8.21
C THR A 343 7.21 -27.07 -9.02
N LYS A 344 6.97 -27.99 -9.99
CA LYS A 344 5.80 -27.93 -10.89
C LYS A 344 4.69 -28.85 -10.42
N TRP A 345 3.46 -28.32 -10.53
CA TRP A 345 2.22 -29.02 -10.33
C TRP A 345 1.29 -28.79 -11.52
N HIS A 346 0.82 -29.86 -12.14
CA HIS A 346 -0.08 -29.80 -13.29
C HIS A 346 -1.53 -29.89 -12.83
N LEU A 347 -2.38 -29.05 -13.42
CA LEU A 347 -3.82 -29.12 -13.21
C LEU A 347 -4.38 -30.35 -13.90
N SER A 348 -5.23 -31.09 -13.20
CA SER A 348 -5.91 -32.26 -13.71
C SER A 348 -7.35 -32.32 -13.17
N LYS A 349 -8.20 -33.19 -13.76
CA LYS A 349 -9.55 -33.44 -13.24
C LYS A 349 -9.55 -33.95 -11.79
N GLY A 350 -8.46 -34.55 -11.36
CA GLY A 350 -8.30 -35.09 -10.00
C GLY A 350 -7.54 -34.13 -9.05
N GLY A 351 -7.27 -32.88 -9.45
CA GLY A 351 -6.56 -31.90 -8.62
C GLY A 351 -5.17 -31.51 -9.17
N LEU A 352 -4.23 -31.20 -8.29
CA LEU A 352 -2.83 -30.88 -8.60
C LEU A 352 -1.98 -32.14 -8.60
N ASN A 353 -1.35 -32.45 -9.73
CA ASN A 353 -0.54 -33.65 -9.93
C ASN A 353 0.86 -33.33 -10.48
N LYS A 354 1.75 -34.34 -10.47
CA LYS A 354 3.10 -34.21 -11.07
C LYS A 354 3.10 -34.41 -12.58
N ASP A 355 2.10 -35.11 -13.12
CA ASP A 355 1.98 -35.43 -14.53
C ASP A 355 1.06 -34.45 -15.27
N ALA A 356 1.47 -34.07 -16.48
CA ALA A 356 0.68 -33.18 -17.34
C ALA A 356 -0.59 -33.86 -17.87
N SER A 357 -1.70 -33.14 -17.88
CA SER A 357 -2.97 -33.61 -18.42
C SER A 357 -3.79 -32.50 -19.09
N GLU A 358 -4.70 -32.88 -20.00
CA GLU A 358 -5.74 -31.99 -20.47
C GLU A 358 -6.95 -32.07 -19.55
N ILE A 359 -7.59 -30.95 -19.29
CA ILE A 359 -8.66 -30.88 -18.30
C ILE A 359 -10.04 -30.60 -18.90
N HIS A 360 -10.19 -29.60 -19.76
CA HIS A 360 -11.48 -29.20 -20.37
C HIS A 360 -12.57 -28.96 -19.32
N LEU A 361 -12.32 -28.02 -18.39
CA LEU A 361 -13.23 -27.70 -17.31
C LEU A 361 -13.71 -26.25 -17.42
N ASN A 362 -15.01 -26.03 -17.33
CA ASN A 362 -15.61 -24.72 -17.31
C ASN A 362 -15.51 -24.12 -15.88
N LEU A 363 -15.18 -22.82 -15.80
CA LEU A 363 -15.29 -22.09 -14.54
C LEU A 363 -16.77 -21.88 -14.19
N PRO A 364 -17.11 -21.86 -12.90
CA PRO A 364 -18.43 -21.45 -12.43
C PRO A 364 -18.75 -20.01 -12.85
N SER A 365 -19.85 -19.81 -13.58
CA SER A 365 -20.32 -18.49 -13.99
C SER A 365 -21.15 -17.85 -12.86
N ASN A 366 -20.50 -17.27 -11.85
CA ASN A 366 -21.15 -16.59 -10.74
C ASN A 366 -20.30 -15.48 -10.16
N LEU A 367 -20.92 -14.57 -9.40
CA LEU A 367 -20.28 -13.44 -8.70
C LEU A 367 -20.13 -13.67 -7.19
N LYS A 368 -20.20 -14.92 -6.73
CA LYS A 368 -20.18 -15.26 -5.31
C LYS A 368 -18.79 -15.36 -4.70
N ALA A 369 -17.75 -15.62 -5.52
CA ALA A 369 -16.39 -15.63 -5.05
C ALA A 369 -15.92 -14.19 -4.78
N GLY A 370 -15.25 -13.97 -3.64
CA GLY A 370 -14.71 -12.68 -3.22
C GLY A 370 -15.51 -11.99 -2.11
N THR A 371 -16.75 -12.42 -1.86
CA THR A 371 -17.60 -11.79 -0.82
C THR A 371 -16.98 -11.82 0.57
N LYS A 372 -16.11 -12.79 0.82
CA LYS A 372 -15.30 -12.93 2.04
C LYS A 372 -13.87 -12.37 1.90
N GLY A 373 -13.55 -11.77 0.78
CA GLY A 373 -12.24 -11.17 0.49
C GLY A 373 -12.14 -9.69 0.81
N ALA A 374 -13.27 -9.00 0.97
CA ALA A 374 -13.37 -7.55 1.18
C ALA A 374 -12.62 -7.00 2.41
N ASP A 375 -12.23 -7.89 3.31
CA ASP A 375 -11.59 -7.53 4.57
C ASP A 375 -10.09 -7.30 4.45
N THR A 376 -9.51 -7.57 3.29
CA THR A 376 -8.09 -7.38 3.04
C THR A 376 -7.78 -6.03 2.42
N GLY A 377 -8.69 -5.06 2.60
CA GLY A 377 -8.54 -3.73 2.05
C GLY A 377 -7.15 -3.13 2.24
N TYR A 378 -6.90 -2.13 1.47
CA TYR A 378 -5.65 -1.42 1.27
C TYR A 378 -4.78 -1.18 2.52
N PHE A 379 -5.38 -0.83 3.65
CA PHE A 379 -4.65 -0.54 4.89
C PHE A 379 -4.56 -1.70 5.88
N GLY A 380 -4.79 -2.93 5.45
CA GLY A 380 -4.77 -4.09 6.34
C GLY A 380 -5.87 -4.06 7.40
N ARG A 381 -7.03 -3.47 7.07
CA ARG A 381 -8.21 -3.45 7.94
C ARG A 381 -8.53 -4.86 8.42
N PHE A 382 -9.01 -4.97 9.65
CA PHE A 382 -9.31 -6.26 10.28
C PHE A 382 -8.12 -7.23 10.34
N GLY A 383 -6.87 -6.69 10.37
CA GLY A 383 -5.65 -7.48 10.36
C GLY A 383 -5.22 -7.95 8.98
N GLY A 384 -5.80 -7.39 7.91
CA GLY A 384 -5.40 -7.67 6.53
C GLY A 384 -5.65 -9.10 6.05
N LEU A 385 -6.57 -9.82 6.70
CA LEU A 385 -6.79 -11.24 6.46
C LEU A 385 -8.23 -11.52 6.11
N PRO A 386 -8.46 -12.26 5.01
CA PRO A 386 -9.77 -12.76 4.73
C PRO A 386 -10.17 -13.82 5.76
N PRO A 387 -11.46 -13.91 6.11
CA PRO A 387 -11.98 -15.02 6.90
C PRO A 387 -11.87 -16.34 6.11
N ASP A 388 -12.45 -17.42 6.68
CA ASP A 388 -12.50 -18.74 6.05
C ASP A 388 -12.98 -18.66 4.60
N GLN A 389 -12.12 -19.14 3.69
CA GLN A 389 -12.35 -19.10 2.24
C GLN A 389 -13.19 -20.28 1.72
N SER A 390 -13.65 -21.17 2.58
CA SER A 390 -14.40 -22.36 2.14
C SER A 390 -15.69 -22.01 1.37
N ASN A 391 -16.34 -20.89 1.66
CA ASN A 391 -17.48 -20.38 0.89
C ASN A 391 -17.08 -19.92 -0.51
N ASP A 392 -16.00 -19.16 -0.63
CA ASP A 392 -15.47 -18.68 -1.89
C ASP A 392 -14.92 -19.86 -2.74
N ASP A 393 -14.38 -20.88 -2.07
CA ASP A 393 -13.91 -22.11 -2.74
C ASP A 393 -15.06 -22.90 -3.38
N ARG A 394 -16.23 -22.97 -2.71
CA ARG A 394 -17.44 -23.58 -3.32
C ARG A 394 -17.95 -22.81 -4.54
N ALA A 395 -17.64 -21.53 -4.65
CA ALA A 395 -17.97 -20.69 -5.80
C ALA A 395 -16.88 -20.71 -6.91
N SER A 396 -15.81 -21.46 -6.71
CA SER A 396 -14.63 -21.53 -7.57
C SER A 396 -14.42 -22.94 -8.14
N LEU A 397 -13.63 -23.05 -9.21
CA LEU A 397 -13.05 -24.32 -9.63
C LEU A 397 -11.77 -24.55 -8.85
N CYS A 398 -11.75 -25.59 -8.03
CA CYS A 398 -10.63 -25.89 -7.13
C CYS A 398 -9.80 -27.06 -7.63
N PHE A 399 -8.47 -26.92 -7.49
CA PHE A 399 -7.48 -27.97 -7.75
C PHE A 399 -6.66 -28.20 -6.48
N ASP A 400 -6.78 -29.39 -5.91
CA ASP A 400 -6.19 -29.76 -4.64
C ASP A 400 -5.01 -30.72 -4.82
N THR A 401 -3.99 -30.58 -4.00
CA THR A 401 -3.04 -31.69 -3.78
C THR A 401 -3.70 -32.79 -2.97
N LYS A 402 -3.11 -33.99 -2.93
CA LYS A 402 -3.36 -34.88 -1.81
C LYS A 402 -2.89 -34.23 -0.51
N PRO A 403 -3.38 -34.66 0.66
CA PRO A 403 -2.80 -34.23 1.93
C PRO A 403 -1.28 -34.40 1.89
N LEU A 404 -0.56 -33.31 2.24
CA LEU A 404 0.90 -33.31 2.18
C LEU A 404 1.50 -34.30 3.17
N GLU A 405 2.45 -35.09 2.73
CA GLU A 405 3.15 -36.07 3.58
C GLU A 405 4.14 -35.39 4.56
N LYS A 406 4.64 -34.22 4.20
CA LYS A 406 5.56 -33.42 4.97
C LYS A 406 5.25 -31.92 4.81
N ASP A 407 5.75 -31.12 5.71
CA ASP A 407 5.67 -29.66 5.59
C ASP A 407 6.20 -29.19 4.24
N CYS A 408 5.50 -28.27 3.60
CA CYS A 408 5.90 -27.62 2.34
C CYS A 408 6.13 -26.13 2.59
N LEU A 409 7.34 -25.65 2.33
CA LEU A 409 7.68 -24.24 2.45
C LEU A 409 7.68 -23.59 1.08
N ILE A 410 6.81 -22.59 0.91
CA ILE A 410 6.78 -21.71 -0.27
C ILE A 410 7.52 -20.42 0.11
N TYR A 411 8.54 -20.02 -0.67
CA TYR A 411 9.38 -18.86 -0.38
C TYR A 411 9.73 -18.08 -1.65
N GLY A 412 9.00 -17.02 -1.94
CA GLY A 412 9.12 -16.24 -3.18
C GLY A 412 7.80 -16.15 -3.95
N ALA A 413 7.85 -15.85 -5.23
CA ALA A 413 6.69 -15.67 -6.10
C ALA A 413 6.32 -16.93 -6.88
N ALA A 414 5.12 -17.46 -6.68
CA ALA A 414 4.58 -18.56 -7.48
C ALA A 414 4.18 -18.06 -8.87
N ARG A 415 4.11 -18.99 -9.84
CA ARG A 415 3.69 -18.71 -11.22
C ARG A 415 2.65 -19.72 -11.68
N LEU A 416 1.66 -19.25 -12.42
CA LEU A 416 0.65 -20.07 -13.06
C LEU A 416 0.67 -19.81 -14.57
N GLU A 417 0.87 -20.85 -15.35
CA GLU A 417 0.69 -20.84 -16.80
C GLU A 417 -0.61 -21.57 -17.13
N LEU A 418 -1.50 -20.92 -17.88
CA LEU A 418 -2.78 -21.48 -18.27
C LEU A 418 -2.97 -21.43 -19.78
N SER A 419 -3.55 -22.51 -20.35
CA SER A 419 -4.20 -22.51 -21.65
C SER A 419 -5.71 -22.61 -21.41
N LEU A 420 -6.46 -21.68 -21.99
CA LEU A 420 -7.90 -21.58 -21.77
C LEU A 420 -8.62 -21.07 -23.02
N LYS A 421 -9.94 -21.22 -23.04
CA LYS A 421 -10.84 -20.55 -24.00
C LYS A 421 -11.70 -19.55 -23.25
N SER A 422 -11.92 -18.38 -23.84
CA SER A 422 -12.89 -17.41 -23.34
C SER A 422 -13.91 -17.07 -24.43
N SER A 423 -15.18 -16.98 -24.04
CA SER A 423 -16.25 -16.55 -24.93
C SER A 423 -16.40 -15.04 -25.03
N ASP A 424 -15.68 -14.28 -24.22
CA ASP A 424 -15.68 -12.83 -24.19
C ASP A 424 -14.23 -12.33 -24.06
N HIS A 425 -13.93 -11.19 -24.73
CA HIS A 425 -12.61 -10.54 -24.61
C HIS A 425 -12.43 -9.87 -23.26
N ARG A 426 -13.48 -9.19 -22.76
CA ARG A 426 -13.45 -8.49 -21.47
C ARG A 426 -13.87 -9.46 -20.37
N ASN A 427 -12.96 -10.33 -19.98
CA ASN A 427 -13.14 -11.30 -18.91
C ASN A 427 -11.92 -11.31 -18.00
N GLN A 428 -12.03 -11.92 -16.84
CA GLN A 428 -10.95 -11.95 -15.83
C GLN A 428 -10.86 -13.29 -15.13
N LEU A 429 -9.69 -13.58 -14.59
CA LEU A 429 -9.45 -14.68 -13.66
C LEU A 429 -9.04 -14.14 -12.31
N CYS A 430 -9.63 -14.70 -11.26
CA CYS A 430 -9.23 -14.48 -9.88
C CYS A 430 -8.72 -15.80 -9.32
N LEU A 431 -7.48 -15.78 -8.85
CA LEU A 431 -6.70 -16.95 -8.46
C LEU A 431 -6.37 -16.83 -6.97
N ARG A 432 -6.60 -17.89 -6.21
CA ARG A 432 -6.23 -17.96 -4.80
C ARG A 432 -5.41 -19.23 -4.55
N LEU A 433 -4.30 -19.09 -3.85
CA LEU A 433 -3.61 -20.23 -3.24
C LEU A 433 -4.03 -20.29 -1.78
N ASN A 434 -4.60 -21.41 -1.40
CA ASN A 434 -5.14 -21.63 -0.06
C ASN A 434 -4.47 -22.83 0.61
N ASP A 435 -4.33 -22.74 1.93
CA ASP A 435 -3.99 -23.83 2.83
C ASP A 435 -5.30 -24.37 3.42
N VAL A 436 -5.63 -25.62 3.10
CA VAL A 436 -6.85 -26.28 3.58
C VAL A 436 -6.45 -27.23 4.70
N ALA A 437 -6.93 -26.95 5.90
CA ALA A 437 -6.70 -27.79 7.09
C ALA A 437 -7.50 -29.09 7.04
N PRO A 438 -7.14 -30.12 7.83
CA PRO A 438 -7.85 -31.41 7.85
C PRO A 438 -9.33 -31.35 8.20
N ASP A 439 -9.78 -30.29 8.89
CA ASP A 439 -11.18 -30.03 9.21
C ASP A 439 -11.98 -29.37 8.06
N GLY A 440 -11.30 -29.04 6.95
CA GLY A 440 -11.87 -28.39 5.78
C GLY A 440 -11.84 -26.86 5.80
N THR A 441 -11.34 -26.25 6.86
CA THR A 441 -11.12 -24.81 6.93
C THR A 441 -10.08 -24.37 5.91
N SER A 442 -10.38 -23.33 5.13
CA SER A 442 -9.54 -22.85 4.03
C SER A 442 -8.99 -21.45 4.31
N VAL A 443 -7.66 -21.30 4.35
CA VAL A 443 -6.97 -20.04 4.62
C VAL A 443 -6.23 -19.56 3.38
N ARG A 444 -6.44 -18.32 2.98
CA ARG A 444 -5.76 -17.74 1.84
C ARG A 444 -4.28 -17.47 2.15
N ILE A 445 -3.39 -18.09 1.38
CA ILE A 445 -1.94 -17.84 1.43
C ILE A 445 -1.62 -16.56 0.66
N THR A 446 -2.07 -16.51 -0.60
CA THR A 446 -1.90 -15.40 -1.54
C THR A 446 -2.98 -15.43 -2.62
N TRP A 447 -3.06 -14.39 -3.41
CA TRP A 447 -4.02 -14.28 -4.51
C TRP A 447 -3.42 -13.48 -5.67
N ALA A 448 -3.96 -13.67 -6.85
CA ALA A 448 -3.60 -12.93 -8.05
C ALA A 448 -4.82 -12.80 -8.95
N ILE A 449 -4.79 -11.81 -9.82
CA ILE A 449 -5.84 -11.54 -10.78
C ILE A 449 -5.23 -11.45 -12.17
N ARG A 450 -6.03 -11.69 -13.20
CA ARG A 450 -5.59 -11.51 -14.57
C ARG A 450 -6.75 -11.06 -15.45
N ASN A 451 -6.60 -9.87 -16.02
CA ASN A 451 -7.47 -9.36 -17.07
C ASN A 451 -7.15 -10.05 -18.40
N LEU A 452 -8.14 -10.68 -19.03
CA LEU A 452 -7.94 -11.41 -20.28
C LEU A 452 -7.98 -10.53 -21.53
N ALA A 453 -8.32 -9.25 -21.38
CA ALA A 453 -8.30 -8.27 -22.48
C ALA A 453 -6.92 -7.64 -22.74
N LEU A 454 -5.96 -7.83 -21.83
CA LEU A 454 -4.61 -7.27 -21.90
C LEU A 454 -3.58 -8.36 -22.23
N ASP A 455 -2.44 -7.97 -22.81
CA ASP A 455 -1.33 -8.88 -23.09
C ASP A 455 -0.59 -9.34 -21.83
N ASP A 456 0.46 -10.16 -21.97
CA ASP A 456 1.24 -10.64 -20.80
C ASP A 456 2.00 -9.52 -20.06
N ASN A 457 2.18 -8.35 -20.67
CA ASN A 457 2.75 -7.16 -20.04
C ASN A 457 1.68 -6.26 -19.40
N LEU A 458 0.41 -6.66 -19.47
CA LEU A 458 -0.77 -5.88 -19.04
C LEU A 458 -0.95 -4.58 -19.83
N GLU A 459 -0.51 -4.59 -21.07
CA GLU A 459 -0.68 -3.51 -22.04
C GLU A 459 -1.80 -3.83 -23.02
N THR A 460 -2.28 -2.81 -23.72
CA THR A 460 -3.21 -2.97 -24.82
C THR A 460 -2.54 -3.81 -25.91
N PRO A 461 -3.09 -4.97 -26.29
CA PRO A 461 -2.51 -5.77 -27.38
C PRO A 461 -2.69 -5.06 -28.73
N ASP A 462 -1.71 -5.18 -29.65
CA ASP A 462 -1.75 -4.63 -31.00
C ASP A 462 -3.01 -5.09 -31.79
N GLN A 463 -3.44 -6.31 -31.54
CA GLN A 463 -4.69 -6.87 -32.04
C GLN A 463 -5.45 -7.52 -30.87
N PRO A 464 -6.79 -7.35 -30.79
CA PRO A 464 -7.60 -8.06 -29.83
C PRO A 464 -7.29 -9.56 -29.88
N PHE A 465 -7.14 -10.21 -28.73
CA PHE A 465 -6.96 -11.65 -28.70
C PHE A 465 -8.12 -12.35 -29.43
N PRO A 466 -7.85 -13.33 -30.28
CA PRO A 466 -8.93 -14.10 -30.91
C PRO A 466 -9.78 -14.76 -29.82
N LEU A 467 -11.10 -14.71 -29.99
CA LEU A 467 -11.99 -15.56 -29.18
C LEU A 467 -11.58 -17.02 -29.41
N GLY A 468 -11.22 -17.70 -28.34
CA GLY A 468 -10.75 -19.08 -28.44
C GLY A 468 -9.56 -19.38 -27.55
N ASP A 469 -8.54 -20.02 -28.09
CA ASP A 469 -7.40 -20.52 -27.31
C ASP A 469 -6.46 -19.36 -26.87
N LEU A 470 -6.41 -19.10 -25.57
CA LEU A 470 -5.52 -18.14 -24.93
C LEU A 470 -4.44 -18.89 -24.13
N LYS A 471 -3.24 -18.35 -24.15
CA LYS A 471 -2.16 -18.73 -23.22
C LYS A 471 -1.81 -17.52 -22.39
N ILE A 472 -1.89 -17.65 -21.09
CA ILE A 472 -1.62 -16.57 -20.15
C ILE A 472 -0.63 -17.02 -19.09
N ARG A 473 0.12 -16.04 -18.57
CA ARG A 473 1.01 -16.21 -17.43
C ARG A 473 0.55 -15.28 -16.32
N VAL A 474 0.52 -15.81 -15.10
CA VAL A 474 0.19 -15.03 -13.89
C VAL A 474 1.27 -15.29 -12.86
N GLN A 475 1.86 -14.22 -12.35
CA GLN A 475 2.75 -14.28 -11.20
C GLN A 475 1.95 -13.86 -9.95
N PHE A 476 2.01 -14.69 -8.92
CA PHE A 476 1.47 -14.31 -7.62
C PHE A 476 2.44 -13.36 -6.89
N PRO A 477 1.95 -12.50 -6.00
CA PRO A 477 2.80 -11.79 -5.07
C PRO A 477 3.73 -12.75 -4.32
N SER A 478 4.91 -12.27 -3.97
CA SER A 478 5.85 -13.03 -3.15
C SER A 478 5.25 -13.41 -1.80
N MET A 479 5.63 -14.57 -1.29
CA MET A 479 5.15 -15.10 -0.02
C MET A 479 6.24 -15.88 0.70
N ALA A 480 6.11 -15.99 2.02
CA ALA A 480 6.83 -16.95 2.84
C ALA A 480 5.80 -17.67 3.71
N TYR A 481 5.50 -18.92 3.38
CA TYR A 481 4.43 -19.67 4.02
C TYR A 481 4.76 -21.16 4.11
N ARG A 482 4.57 -21.73 5.30
CA ARG A 482 4.74 -23.16 5.57
C ARG A 482 3.40 -23.86 5.69
N ILE A 483 3.05 -24.68 4.69
CA ILE A 483 1.89 -25.57 4.74
C ILE A 483 2.29 -26.81 5.54
N LYS A 484 1.50 -27.19 6.52
CA LYS A 484 1.78 -28.32 7.41
C LYS A 484 1.49 -29.66 6.75
N ALA A 485 2.20 -30.70 7.18
CA ALA A 485 1.84 -32.09 6.85
C ALA A 485 0.39 -32.37 7.23
N GLY A 486 -0.32 -33.11 6.39
CA GLY A 486 -1.75 -33.40 6.53
C GLY A 486 -2.67 -32.33 5.95
N HIS A 487 -2.19 -31.13 5.68
CA HIS A 487 -2.94 -30.07 4.99
C HIS A 487 -2.90 -30.26 3.48
N ILE A 488 -3.75 -29.53 2.78
CA ILE A 488 -3.88 -29.55 1.32
C ILE A 488 -3.53 -28.17 0.77
N LEU A 489 -2.68 -28.12 -0.25
CA LEU A 489 -2.54 -26.90 -1.07
C LEU A 489 -3.66 -26.90 -2.11
N ARG A 490 -4.43 -25.81 -2.13
CA ARG A 490 -5.52 -25.57 -3.08
C ARG A 490 -5.21 -24.39 -3.98
N LEU A 491 -5.36 -24.59 -5.29
CA LEU A 491 -5.53 -23.50 -6.25
C LEU A 491 -7.02 -23.36 -6.56
N ALA A 492 -7.62 -22.23 -6.18
CA ALA A 492 -9.01 -21.90 -6.49
C ALA A 492 -9.06 -20.83 -7.59
N VAL A 493 -9.85 -21.10 -8.64
CA VAL A 493 -9.98 -20.26 -9.85
C VAL A 493 -11.42 -19.82 -10.01
N SER A 494 -11.65 -18.50 -10.09
CA SER A 494 -12.97 -17.89 -10.28
C SER A 494 -12.91 -16.75 -11.30
N GLN A 495 -14.07 -16.23 -11.71
CA GLN A 495 -14.21 -15.08 -12.62
C GLN A 495 -14.49 -13.77 -11.86
N SER A 496 -14.66 -13.83 -10.54
CA SER A 496 -15.02 -12.68 -9.71
C SER A 496 -14.26 -12.71 -8.38
N TYR A 497 -13.99 -11.54 -7.85
CA TYR A 497 -13.52 -11.33 -6.49
C TYR A 497 -14.07 -9.99 -5.94
N TRP A 498 -15.38 -9.80 -6.18
CA TRP A 498 -16.12 -8.63 -5.69
C TRP A 498 -16.31 -8.68 -4.15
N PRO A 499 -16.15 -7.57 -3.45
CA PRO A 499 -15.98 -6.20 -3.93
C PRO A 499 -14.54 -5.73 -4.14
N MET A 500 -13.52 -6.54 -3.83
CA MET A 500 -12.12 -6.13 -3.96
C MET A 500 -11.75 -5.73 -5.40
N VAL A 501 -12.27 -6.48 -6.36
CA VAL A 501 -11.99 -6.31 -7.79
C VAL A 501 -13.27 -5.93 -8.50
N TRP A 502 -13.20 -4.89 -9.34
CA TRP A 502 -14.31 -4.51 -10.20
C TRP A 502 -14.68 -5.65 -11.15
N VAL A 503 -15.96 -5.87 -11.37
CA VAL A 503 -16.45 -6.99 -12.17
C VAL A 503 -16.37 -6.71 -13.67
N PRO A 504 -16.18 -7.74 -14.54
CA PRO A 504 -16.24 -7.57 -16.00
C PRO A 504 -17.65 -7.18 -16.44
N PRO A 505 -17.83 -6.67 -17.68
CA PRO A 505 -19.16 -6.27 -18.19
C PRO A 505 -20.14 -7.42 -18.30
N SER A 506 -19.65 -8.62 -18.55
CA SER A 506 -20.43 -9.86 -18.63
C SER A 506 -19.66 -11.01 -17.97
N ILE A 507 -20.38 -12.04 -17.56
CA ILE A 507 -19.78 -13.30 -17.12
C ILE A 507 -19.77 -14.24 -18.32
N GLY A 508 -18.69 -14.22 -19.08
CA GLY A 508 -18.48 -15.14 -20.20
C GLY A 508 -18.15 -16.56 -19.73
N VAL A 509 -18.18 -17.49 -20.65
CA VAL A 509 -17.73 -18.87 -20.40
C VAL A 509 -16.22 -18.94 -20.55
N ILE A 510 -15.52 -19.36 -19.48
CA ILE A 510 -14.09 -19.68 -19.51
C ILE A 510 -13.92 -21.18 -19.34
N THR A 511 -13.24 -21.83 -20.29
CA THR A 511 -12.88 -23.25 -20.23
C THR A 511 -11.38 -23.39 -20.08
N LEU A 512 -10.92 -23.95 -18.97
CA LEU A 512 -9.52 -24.28 -18.75
C LEU A 512 -9.18 -25.57 -19.53
N LEU A 513 -8.08 -25.54 -20.28
CA LEU A 513 -7.61 -26.65 -21.12
C LEU A 513 -6.41 -27.35 -20.51
N ARG A 514 -5.45 -26.58 -19.99
CA ARG A 514 -4.23 -27.04 -19.33
C ARG A 514 -3.75 -25.99 -18.35
N GLY A 515 -3.02 -26.41 -17.33
CA GLY A 515 -2.36 -25.45 -16.42
C GLY A 515 -1.17 -26.06 -15.71
N VAL A 516 -0.20 -25.20 -15.40
CA VAL A 516 1.00 -25.54 -14.62
C VAL A 516 1.19 -24.49 -13.54
N LEU A 517 1.02 -24.89 -12.29
CA LEU A 517 1.39 -24.10 -11.12
C LEU A 517 2.85 -24.41 -10.76
N THR A 518 3.68 -23.41 -10.71
CA THR A 518 5.08 -23.50 -10.35
C THR A 518 5.31 -22.78 -9.03
N LEU A 519 5.78 -23.51 -8.01
CA LEU A 519 6.00 -23.00 -6.66
C LEU A 519 7.49 -22.80 -6.39
N PRO A 520 7.90 -21.67 -5.81
CA PRO A 520 9.28 -21.46 -5.34
C PRO A 520 9.46 -22.17 -3.99
N GLU A 521 10.38 -23.11 -3.94
CA GLU A 521 10.76 -23.87 -2.74
C GLU A 521 12.24 -23.65 -2.46
N PRO A 522 12.68 -23.45 -1.20
CA PRO A 522 14.12 -23.33 -0.89
C PRO A 522 14.89 -24.62 -1.17
N HIS A 523 16.16 -24.51 -1.56
CA HIS A 523 17.06 -25.66 -1.79
C HIS A 523 17.38 -26.44 -0.51
N TYR A 524 17.18 -25.83 0.65
CA TYR A 524 17.45 -26.38 1.96
C TYR A 524 16.36 -26.00 2.95
N GLU A 525 16.27 -26.72 4.02
CA GLU A 525 15.32 -26.38 5.09
C GLU A 525 15.76 -25.06 5.76
N LEU A 526 14.88 -24.05 5.71
CA LEU A 526 15.11 -22.81 6.42
C LEU A 526 14.84 -23.04 7.90
N GLU A 527 15.91 -23.14 8.67
CA GLU A 527 15.80 -23.20 10.11
C GLU A 527 15.24 -21.88 10.64
N SER A 528 14.41 -21.99 11.69
CA SER A 528 14.01 -20.82 12.48
C SER A 528 15.24 -20.34 13.25
N LEU A 529 16.05 -19.54 12.58
CA LEU A 529 17.20 -18.91 13.20
C LEU A 529 16.70 -17.99 14.32
N LYS A 530 17.43 -17.93 15.42
CA LYS A 530 17.30 -16.84 16.38
C LYS A 530 17.75 -15.58 15.67
N VAL A 531 16.83 -14.99 14.88
CA VAL A 531 17.06 -13.73 14.20
C VAL A 531 17.24 -12.68 15.26
N ASN A 532 18.38 -12.02 15.26
CA ASN A 532 18.66 -10.97 16.21
C ASN A 532 17.99 -9.67 15.76
N LEU A 533 16.64 -9.62 15.93
CA LEU A 533 15.88 -8.40 15.74
C LEU A 533 15.67 -7.73 17.10
N PRO A 534 15.83 -6.39 17.18
CA PRO A 534 15.56 -5.67 18.41
C PRO A 534 14.10 -5.89 18.86
N LYS A 535 13.89 -5.98 20.16
CA LYS A 535 12.54 -5.98 20.71
C LYS A 535 11.97 -4.58 20.63
N VAL A 536 10.65 -4.50 20.56
CA VAL A 536 9.93 -3.22 20.71
C VAL A 536 10.28 -2.66 22.08
N GLU A 537 10.75 -1.43 22.10
CA GLU A 537 11.02 -0.70 23.34
C GLU A 537 9.83 0.21 23.64
N ASP A 538 9.35 0.16 24.87
CA ASP A 538 8.40 1.15 25.40
C ASP A 538 9.18 2.44 25.67
N LEU A 539 9.39 3.25 24.64
CA LEU A 539 9.97 4.57 24.82
C LEU A 539 8.96 5.44 25.60
N PRO A 540 9.38 6.12 26.68
CA PRO A 540 8.53 7.07 27.35
C PRO A 540 8.27 8.25 26.40
N LEU A 541 7.15 8.22 25.70
CA LEU A 541 6.66 9.37 24.96
C LEU A 541 6.00 10.30 25.95
N GLU A 542 6.52 11.53 26.11
CA GLU A 542 5.64 12.63 26.50
C GLU A 542 4.57 12.71 25.40
N LYS A 543 3.36 12.22 25.69
CA LYS A 543 2.26 12.30 24.73
C LYS A 543 1.91 13.77 24.56
N SER A 544 2.37 14.38 23.48
CA SER A 544 1.96 15.73 23.05
C SER A 544 0.49 15.73 22.58
N TYR A 545 -0.18 14.58 22.64
CA TYR A 545 -1.55 14.40 22.19
C TYR A 545 -2.35 13.51 23.15
N THR A 546 -3.66 13.69 23.13
CA THR A 546 -4.63 12.87 23.84
C THR A 546 -5.62 12.27 22.83
N VAL A 547 -5.82 10.97 22.86
CA VAL A 547 -6.91 10.33 22.09
C VAL A 547 -8.22 10.79 22.73
N SER A 548 -8.98 11.60 22.01
CA SER A 548 -10.24 12.19 22.49
C SER A 548 -11.43 11.27 22.27
N THR A 549 -11.48 10.65 21.09
CA THR A 549 -12.50 9.66 20.74
C THR A 549 -11.81 8.54 19.97
N GLU A 550 -11.89 7.32 20.49
CA GLU A 550 -11.45 6.12 19.80
C GLU A 550 -12.67 5.29 19.45
N ALA A 551 -12.87 5.02 18.17
CA ALA A 551 -13.95 4.19 17.69
C ALA A 551 -13.39 2.98 16.95
N GLN A 552 -14.01 1.83 17.16
CA GLN A 552 -13.63 0.61 16.46
C GLN A 552 -14.22 0.59 15.06
N LEU A 553 -13.42 0.10 14.12
CA LEU A 553 -13.86 -0.16 12.76
C LEU A 553 -14.97 -1.22 12.76
N GLU A 554 -16.09 -0.88 12.15
CA GLU A 554 -17.26 -1.76 12.06
C GLU A 554 -17.36 -2.35 10.66
N ARG A 555 -17.61 -3.66 10.60
CA ARG A 555 -17.88 -4.37 9.34
C ARG A 555 -19.38 -4.46 9.13
N TYR A 556 -19.86 -4.06 7.96
CA TYR A 556 -21.21 -4.38 7.54
C TYR A 556 -21.23 -5.80 6.99
N PRO A 557 -21.92 -6.76 7.65
CA PRO A 557 -21.99 -8.11 7.16
C PRO A 557 -22.70 -8.14 5.80
N GLU A 558 -22.28 -9.10 4.97
CA GLU A 558 -22.98 -9.37 3.71
C GLU A 558 -24.47 -9.62 3.98
N LYS A 559 -25.33 -8.85 3.33
CA LYS A 559 -26.77 -8.98 3.39
C LYS A 559 -27.35 -9.11 1.98
N PHE A 560 -28.33 -9.99 1.84
CA PHE A 560 -29.14 -10.10 0.64
C PHE A 560 -30.45 -9.35 0.88
N GLU A 561 -30.57 -8.15 0.31
CA GLU A 561 -31.73 -7.29 0.46
C GLU A 561 -32.23 -6.81 -0.91
N ASN A 562 -33.52 -6.90 -1.18
CA ASN A 562 -34.16 -6.45 -2.44
C ASN A 562 -33.49 -6.99 -3.71
N GLY A 563 -32.98 -8.23 -3.66
CA GLY A 563 -32.26 -8.84 -4.78
C GLY A 563 -30.81 -8.38 -4.95
N GLU A 564 -30.25 -7.59 -4.03
CA GLU A 564 -28.87 -7.14 -4.06
C GLU A 564 -28.05 -7.76 -2.93
N ILE A 565 -26.80 -8.11 -3.21
CA ILE A 565 -25.78 -8.38 -2.19
C ILE A 565 -25.20 -7.03 -1.79
N ARG A 566 -25.26 -6.72 -0.48
CA ARG A 566 -24.70 -5.52 0.12
C ARG A 566 -23.65 -5.91 1.15
N SER A 567 -22.54 -5.22 1.11
CA SER A 567 -21.45 -5.35 2.10
C SER A 567 -20.74 -4.00 2.27
N GLY A 568 -19.87 -3.89 3.24
CA GLY A 568 -19.11 -2.67 3.45
C GLY A 568 -18.46 -2.60 4.83
N TRP A 569 -18.00 -1.41 5.16
CA TRP A 569 -17.40 -1.12 6.46
C TRP A 569 -17.58 0.36 6.81
N TYR A 570 -17.48 0.65 8.09
CA TYR A 570 -17.61 1.99 8.63
C TYR A 570 -16.54 2.21 9.71
N GLN A 571 -15.74 3.24 9.54
CA GLN A 571 -14.88 3.79 10.56
C GLN A 571 -15.62 4.96 11.21
N PRO A 572 -16.21 4.78 12.41
CA PRO A 572 -16.88 5.87 13.09
C PRO A 572 -15.91 7.00 13.45
N TYR A 573 -16.45 8.17 13.73
CA TYR A 573 -15.66 9.34 14.07
C TYR A 573 -14.65 9.03 15.17
N SER A 574 -13.38 9.24 14.85
CA SER A 574 -12.25 9.11 15.76
C SER A 574 -11.49 10.42 15.79
N SER A 575 -11.05 10.85 16.97
CA SER A 575 -10.35 12.13 17.09
C SER A 575 -9.20 12.09 18.11
N VAL A 576 -8.22 12.95 17.83
CA VAL A 576 -7.03 13.20 18.66
C VAL A 576 -6.94 14.69 18.95
N TYR A 577 -6.63 15.05 20.20
CA TYR A 577 -6.36 16.42 20.59
C TYR A 577 -4.84 16.63 20.75
N PHE A 578 -4.32 17.63 20.07
CA PHE A 578 -2.92 18.04 20.11
C PHE A 578 -2.75 19.27 21.03
N ASN A 579 -2.19 19.05 22.20
CA ASN A 579 -2.05 20.08 23.25
C ASN A 579 -1.23 21.29 22.76
N GLU A 580 -0.17 21.07 21.98
CA GLU A 580 0.79 22.13 21.59
C GLU A 580 0.20 23.12 20.58
N ILE A 581 -0.76 22.69 19.80
CA ILE A 581 -1.42 23.51 18.76
C ILE A 581 -2.89 23.76 19.05
N ASP A 582 -3.39 23.31 20.21
CA ASP A 582 -4.79 23.44 20.65
C ASP A 582 -5.79 23.04 19.54
N THR A 583 -5.59 21.85 18.97
CA THR A 583 -6.37 21.39 17.81
C THR A 583 -6.87 19.98 18.02
N TYR A 584 -8.17 19.78 17.80
CA TYR A 584 -8.74 18.45 17.58
C TYR A 584 -8.70 18.14 16.09
N PHE A 585 -8.11 17.00 15.74
CA PHE A 585 -8.19 16.40 14.43
C PHE A 585 -8.99 15.11 14.51
N GLY A 586 -10.04 14.99 13.70
CA GLY A 586 -10.84 13.78 13.63
C GLY A 586 -11.20 13.41 12.21
N TYR A 587 -11.55 12.14 12.03
CA TYR A 587 -12.01 11.63 10.73
C TYR A 587 -13.05 10.53 10.91
N GLU A 588 -13.82 10.34 9.85
CA GLU A 588 -14.77 9.24 9.71
C GLU A 588 -14.79 8.77 8.25
N THR A 589 -14.99 7.48 8.01
CA THR A 589 -14.99 6.93 6.66
C THR A 589 -16.04 5.82 6.54
N CYS A 590 -16.74 5.80 5.41
CA CYS A 590 -17.74 4.78 5.10
C CYS A 590 -17.51 4.21 3.70
N ALA A 591 -17.66 2.90 3.57
CA ALA A 591 -17.67 2.19 2.29
C ALA A 591 -18.89 1.29 2.17
N GLU A 592 -19.58 1.36 1.04
CA GLU A 592 -20.71 0.49 0.70
C GLU A 592 -20.51 -0.12 -0.68
N PHE A 593 -20.71 -1.43 -0.78
CA PHE A 593 -20.64 -2.19 -2.01
C PHE A 593 -21.98 -2.88 -2.27
N ARG A 594 -22.47 -2.80 -3.51
CA ARG A 594 -23.74 -3.40 -3.93
C ARG A 594 -23.60 -4.07 -5.28
N ILE A 595 -24.21 -5.25 -5.44
CA ILE A 595 -24.32 -5.94 -6.72
C ILE A 595 -25.51 -6.88 -6.69
N ARG A 596 -26.19 -7.07 -7.84
CA ARG A 596 -27.16 -8.16 -7.98
C ARG A 596 -26.45 -9.43 -8.45
N PRO A 597 -26.78 -10.59 -7.89
CA PRO A 597 -26.21 -11.86 -8.33
C PRO A 597 -26.34 -12.01 -9.84
N ASN A 598 -25.21 -12.34 -10.50
CA ASN A 598 -25.09 -12.56 -11.94
C ASN A 598 -25.40 -11.34 -12.86
N GLU A 599 -25.63 -10.17 -12.31
CA GLU A 599 -25.86 -8.91 -13.05
C GLU A 599 -24.68 -7.95 -12.85
N THR A 600 -23.58 -8.14 -13.56
CA THR A 600 -22.32 -7.38 -13.39
C THR A 600 -22.51 -5.87 -13.53
N LEU A 601 -23.40 -5.43 -14.42
CA LEU A 601 -23.65 -4.01 -14.67
C LEU A 601 -24.42 -3.30 -13.53
N THR A 602 -24.82 -4.04 -12.51
CA THR A 602 -25.43 -3.46 -11.28
C THR A 602 -24.41 -3.15 -10.19
N ALA A 603 -23.13 -3.46 -10.44
CA ALA A 603 -22.06 -3.16 -9.50
C ALA A 603 -22.02 -1.67 -9.14
N CYS A 604 -21.93 -1.40 -7.86
CA CYS A 604 -21.85 -0.06 -7.32
C CYS A 604 -20.96 -0.06 -6.08
N CYS A 605 -19.99 0.83 -6.03
CA CYS A 605 -19.30 1.15 -4.80
C CYS A 605 -19.45 2.62 -4.47
N CYS A 606 -19.56 2.92 -3.17
CA CYS A 606 -19.66 4.27 -2.65
C CYS A 606 -18.71 4.42 -1.47
N TYR A 607 -17.91 5.48 -1.52
CA TYR A 607 -17.02 5.86 -0.43
C TYR A 607 -17.30 7.30 0.00
N GLU A 608 -17.27 7.51 1.31
CA GLU A 608 -17.31 8.85 1.90
C GLU A 608 -16.21 8.96 2.95
N HIS A 609 -15.40 10.00 2.83
CA HIS A 609 -14.38 10.34 3.80
C HIS A 609 -14.58 11.76 4.29
N SER A 610 -14.64 11.94 5.60
CA SER A 610 -14.84 13.23 6.26
C SER A 610 -13.73 13.48 7.27
N MET A 611 -13.21 14.71 7.27
CA MET A 611 -12.20 15.19 8.20
C MET A 611 -12.69 16.43 8.91
N THR A 612 -12.43 16.50 10.23
CA THR A 612 -12.84 17.62 11.10
C THR A 612 -11.62 18.18 11.81
N PHE A 613 -11.48 19.50 11.77
CA PHE A 613 -10.42 20.26 12.45
C PHE A 613 -11.08 21.29 13.35
N ILE A 614 -10.99 21.10 14.69
CA ILE A 614 -11.49 22.06 15.66
C ILE A 614 -10.28 22.80 16.23
N ARG A 615 -10.19 24.06 15.91
CA ARG A 615 -9.05 24.95 16.24
C ARG A 615 -9.54 26.16 17.03
N PRO A 616 -8.65 26.91 17.73
CA PRO A 616 -9.03 28.14 18.45
C PRO A 616 -9.70 29.20 17.57
N ASP A 617 -9.36 29.24 16.28
CA ASP A 617 -9.86 30.22 15.30
C ASP A 617 -11.16 29.77 14.57
N GLY A 618 -11.62 28.53 14.77
CA GLY A 618 -12.83 28.01 14.17
C GLY A 618 -12.80 26.52 13.85
N THR A 619 -13.88 26.02 13.25
CA THR A 619 -14.04 24.60 12.91
C THR A 619 -14.15 24.41 11.41
N ALA A 620 -13.23 23.62 10.83
CA ALA A 620 -13.32 23.16 9.45
C ALA A 620 -13.87 21.73 9.39
N VAL A 621 -14.76 21.47 8.42
CA VAL A 621 -15.17 20.14 8.03
C VAL A 621 -15.01 19.99 6.53
N VAL A 622 -14.33 18.94 6.12
CA VAL A 622 -14.07 18.61 4.72
C VAL A 622 -14.58 17.20 4.45
N THR A 623 -15.47 17.05 3.49
CA THR A 623 -16.05 15.76 3.12
C THR A 623 -15.95 15.53 1.62
N CYS A 624 -15.51 14.35 1.22
CA CYS A 624 -15.56 13.91 -0.16
C CYS A 624 -16.27 12.57 -0.25
N MET A 625 -17.32 12.52 -1.09
CA MET A 625 -18.08 11.32 -1.40
C MET A 625 -17.90 10.97 -2.87
N VAL A 626 -17.66 9.70 -3.14
CA VAL A 626 -17.49 9.17 -4.50
C VAL A 626 -18.36 7.94 -4.68
N GLN A 627 -19.09 7.89 -5.78
CA GLN A 627 -19.85 6.71 -6.20
C GLN A 627 -19.41 6.31 -7.61
N LEU A 628 -19.05 5.05 -7.76
CA LEU A 628 -18.74 4.42 -9.05
C LEU A 628 -19.79 3.38 -9.38
N LYS A 629 -20.38 3.49 -10.58
CA LYS A 629 -21.24 2.52 -11.25
C LYS A 629 -20.71 2.26 -12.65
N CYS A 630 -21.32 1.34 -13.38
CA CYS A 630 -20.96 1.11 -14.77
C CYS A 630 -22.18 0.73 -15.63
N ASN A 631 -22.01 0.88 -16.92
CA ASN A 631 -22.73 0.15 -17.94
C ASN A 631 -21.71 -0.69 -18.76
N ASN A 632 -22.12 -1.21 -19.92
CA ASN A 632 -21.24 -2.03 -20.74
C ASN A 632 -19.95 -1.32 -21.18
N ASP A 633 -20.03 -0.02 -21.50
CA ASP A 633 -18.95 0.72 -22.17
C ASP A 633 -18.41 1.90 -21.37
N LYS A 634 -19.00 2.19 -20.21
CA LYS A 634 -18.61 3.37 -19.41
C LYS A 634 -18.65 3.09 -17.92
N TYR A 635 -17.72 3.68 -17.23
CA TYR A 635 -17.84 3.99 -15.82
C TYR A 635 -18.69 5.25 -15.64
N LEU A 636 -19.59 5.22 -14.69
CA LEU A 636 -20.47 6.33 -14.30
C LEU A 636 -19.99 6.81 -12.92
N LEU A 637 -19.18 7.86 -12.93
CA LEU A 637 -18.52 8.39 -11.74
C LEU A 637 -19.24 9.64 -11.24
N LEU A 638 -19.71 9.60 -10.01
CA LEU A 638 -20.26 10.74 -9.29
C LEU A 638 -19.33 11.08 -8.12
N GLY A 639 -18.95 12.34 -8.00
CA GLY A 639 -18.18 12.86 -6.89
C GLY A 639 -18.83 14.12 -6.31
N THR A 640 -18.76 14.26 -4.99
CA THR A 640 -19.17 15.49 -4.29
C THR A 640 -18.13 15.80 -3.22
N PHE A 641 -17.55 16.98 -3.31
CA PHE A 641 -16.64 17.51 -2.30
C PHE A 641 -17.30 18.72 -1.63
N LYS A 642 -17.18 18.86 -0.33
CA LYS A 642 -17.64 20.00 0.46
C LYS A 642 -16.57 20.39 1.48
N ALA A 643 -16.30 21.68 1.57
CA ALA A 643 -15.52 22.28 2.65
C ALA A 643 -16.37 23.34 3.33
N SER A 644 -16.38 23.33 4.66
CA SER A 644 -17.09 24.31 5.49
C SER A 644 -16.17 24.86 6.57
N TRP A 645 -16.47 26.07 7.01
CA TRP A 645 -15.89 26.75 8.15
C TRP A 645 -17.00 27.29 9.04
N ASP A 646 -17.00 26.92 10.33
CA ASP A 646 -18.04 27.27 11.29
C ASP A 646 -19.46 27.02 10.76
N ASN A 647 -19.67 25.83 10.18
CA ASN A 647 -20.91 25.40 9.53
C ASN A 647 -21.31 26.19 8.26
N GLN A 648 -20.52 27.15 7.80
CA GLN A 648 -20.75 27.84 6.53
C GLN A 648 -19.99 27.15 5.41
N ILE A 649 -20.66 26.88 4.29
CA ILE A 649 -20.02 26.27 3.13
C ILE A 649 -19.04 27.26 2.49
N VAL A 650 -17.76 26.91 2.47
CA VAL A 650 -16.69 27.65 1.79
C VAL A 650 -16.63 27.24 0.31
N LYS A 651 -16.72 25.93 0.03
CA LYS A 651 -16.63 25.41 -1.34
C LYS A 651 -17.40 24.10 -1.50
N THR A 652 -17.96 23.91 -2.69
CA THR A 652 -18.53 22.63 -3.14
C THR A 652 -18.05 22.37 -4.56
N HIS A 653 -17.54 21.15 -4.80
CA HIS A 653 -17.33 20.60 -6.14
C HIS A 653 -18.29 19.45 -6.39
N LYS A 654 -18.72 19.30 -7.62
CA LYS A 654 -19.52 18.16 -8.08
C LYS A 654 -18.96 17.67 -9.41
N TRP A 655 -18.66 16.40 -9.46
CA TRP A 655 -18.21 15.71 -10.67
C TRP A 655 -19.30 14.72 -11.09
N ASN A 656 -19.63 14.72 -12.37
CA ASN A 656 -20.56 13.77 -12.99
C ASN A 656 -19.95 13.37 -14.33
N LEU A 657 -19.21 12.26 -14.33
CA LEU A 657 -18.35 11.88 -15.41
C LEU A 657 -18.76 10.52 -16.00
N ASN A 658 -18.71 10.46 -17.33
CA ASN A 658 -18.85 9.21 -18.08
C ASN A 658 -17.49 8.88 -18.69
N ILE A 659 -16.80 7.89 -18.14
CA ILE A 659 -15.46 7.49 -18.55
C ILE A 659 -15.54 6.21 -19.35
N THR A 660 -14.90 6.16 -20.52
CA THR A 660 -14.87 4.96 -21.36
C THR A 660 -14.24 3.81 -20.60
N ARG A 661 -14.92 2.65 -20.62
CA ARG A 661 -14.50 1.39 -20.05
C ARG A 661 -14.06 0.48 -21.18
N LYS A 662 -12.75 0.21 -21.29
CA LYS A 662 -12.16 -0.49 -22.44
C LYS A 662 -11.91 -1.97 -22.14
N TYR A 663 -11.28 -2.29 -21.04
CA TYR A 663 -10.73 -3.61 -20.76
C TYR A 663 -11.35 -4.28 -19.53
N THR A 664 -11.99 -3.54 -18.68
CA THR A 664 -12.57 -4.07 -17.43
C THR A 664 -14.09 -4.05 -17.46
#